data_e9b55232777bec1ddfe7a7f6dee3f5b7
#
_entry.id   e9b55232777bec1ddfe7a7f6dee3f5b7
#
_cell.length_a   1.000
_cell.length_b   1.000
_cell.length_c   1.000
_cell.angle_alpha   90.00
_cell.angle_beta   90.00
_cell.angle_gamma   90.00
#
_symmetry.space_group_name_H-M   'P 1'
#
loop_
_entity.id
_entity.type
_entity.pdbx_description
1 polymer ?
#
loop_
_entity_poly.entity_id
_entity_poly.type
_entity_poly.pdbx_seq_one_letter_code
_entity_poly.pdbx_strand_id
1 'polypeptide(L)'
;MSVMRSKKELIQSTVRIGVLCCAGLLLGGLVGLCGDASTQGFVHISMIDNSFSPPLQRIPEGSTVLFKNIGRNPHNAVAVDGSWSTEKTYGDLVMGPGAETKVTYPESGVFPFYCTFHATPDARVGMVGTVVVGDVEYEQAAEKKQEAVKEWSGKTRKVPSEYPTIQTAVDASNPGDMVLIAPGVYKEEVVVTTPSLIIRGEDRNKVIIDGEHVRGNGITVVGADGVALENMTARNAVLNGFFWTSVKGYRGSYLTAYNNGDYGVYAFDSQDGVIKHSYASGSPDSSFYIGQCYPCKAIIHDVVAEYSALGYSGTNAGGELYLINSVWKHNIVGLAPNTLDSELLPPQREAHIYGNIVADNNNIKAPYIGLSWPSFGNGILIAGGLRNDIEKNVIINHPNNGIVMLPNLQENFWLSHGTIVKENVIRGSGRADIALVGPISMGNCFSGNSYATTIPFGLEFANGCDAPIRTMMGGDLSMMLGALSMMMDAKLGNLESGDYKTQPVPGPQKEMPADEKEKIQPAFAPFEAHQYLLKSINFHPEAEEYLKGEHGSSSYVGSMQPVVPSGFLAILYHIFGFLLPFVVYSSWTFTALYDMHRQDKKSPIWIAAILVLPFLGSGAYHLSGQSSLPGWYRKTMLWAGAGVFLTLVIIAAALVL
;
A
#
# COMPACT_ATOMS: atom_id res chain seq x y z
N MET A 1 7.20 -40.69 19.41
CA MET A 1 8.09 -40.03 20.39
C MET A 1 8.99 -38.93 19.78
N SER A 2 9.24 -38.88 18.48
CA SER A 2 10.08 -37.86 17.82
C SER A 2 9.36 -36.54 17.60
N VAL A 3 8.05 -36.54 17.35
CA VAL A 3 7.24 -35.33 17.10
C VAL A 3 6.97 -34.49 18.35
N MET A 4 7.00 -35.11 19.55
CA MET A 4 6.83 -34.38 20.81
C MET A 4 8.09 -33.64 21.29
N ARG A 5 9.30 -34.05 20.84
CA ARG A 5 10.55 -33.34 21.18
C ARG A 5 10.69 -32.03 20.40
N SER A 6 10.27 -32.00 19.14
CA SER A 6 10.31 -30.80 18.28
C SER A 6 9.41 -29.66 18.79
N LYS A 7 8.20 -29.98 19.28
CA LYS A 7 7.28 -28.96 19.83
C LYS A 7 7.80 -28.34 21.14
N LYS A 8 8.49 -29.08 21.99
CA LYS A 8 9.02 -28.53 23.24
C LYS A 8 10.21 -27.59 23.02
N GLU A 9 11.04 -27.84 22.01
CA GLU A 9 12.16 -26.97 21.65
C GLU A 9 11.66 -25.72 20.96
N LEU A 10 10.59 -25.79 20.14
CA LEU A 10 9.95 -24.65 19.52
C LEU A 10 9.32 -23.73 20.56
N ILE A 11 8.60 -24.28 21.55
CA ILE A 11 7.99 -23.52 22.65
C ILE A 11 9.06 -22.82 23.51
N GLN A 12 10.18 -23.46 23.77
CA GLN A 12 11.28 -22.82 24.51
C GLN A 12 11.97 -21.69 23.70
N SER A 13 12.06 -21.79 22.38
CA SER A 13 12.60 -20.73 21.53
C SER A 13 11.64 -19.55 21.43
N THR A 14 10.35 -19.80 21.31
CA THR A 14 9.31 -18.75 21.20
C THR A 14 9.16 -17.94 22.49
N VAL A 15 9.22 -18.62 23.65
CA VAL A 15 9.22 -17.93 24.97
C VAL A 15 10.50 -17.12 25.18
N ARG A 16 11.66 -17.60 24.72
CA ARG A 16 12.92 -16.84 24.78
C ARG A 16 12.90 -15.61 23.85
N ILE A 17 12.30 -15.72 22.68
CA ILE A 17 12.17 -14.61 21.73
C ILE A 17 11.16 -13.57 22.24
N GLY A 18 10.03 -13.98 22.80
CA GLY A 18 9.05 -13.07 23.40
C GLY A 18 9.60 -12.29 24.59
N VAL A 19 10.39 -12.93 25.45
CA VAL A 19 11.08 -12.28 26.58
C VAL A 19 12.22 -11.38 26.10
N LEU A 20 12.91 -11.74 25.02
CA LEU A 20 13.96 -10.91 24.41
C LEU A 20 13.38 -9.69 23.65
N CYS A 21 12.22 -9.81 23.01
CA CYS A 21 11.55 -8.66 22.38
C CYS A 21 11.02 -7.66 23.44
N CYS A 22 10.46 -8.13 24.54
CA CYS A 22 10.08 -7.24 25.65
C CYS A 22 11.29 -6.61 26.37
N ALA A 23 12.41 -7.33 26.47
CA ALA A 23 13.67 -6.81 27.01
C ALA A 23 14.39 -5.90 26.00
N GLY A 24 14.27 -6.15 24.70
CA GLY A 24 14.84 -5.32 23.63
C GLY A 24 14.19 -3.95 23.54
N LEU A 25 12.88 -3.85 23.75
CA LEU A 25 12.15 -2.58 23.81
C LEU A 25 12.48 -1.75 25.07
N LEU A 26 12.99 -2.39 26.13
CA LEU A 26 13.45 -1.72 27.36
C LEU A 26 14.93 -1.33 27.31
N LEU A 27 15.73 -1.90 26.42
CA LEU A 27 17.18 -1.67 26.29
C LEU A 27 17.55 -0.86 25.03
N GLY A 28 16.66 -0.73 24.04
CA GLY A 28 16.89 0.05 22.82
C GLY A 28 17.04 1.55 23.02
N GLY A 29 16.71 2.06 24.20
CA GLY A 29 16.89 3.49 24.57
C GLY A 29 18.28 3.87 25.09
N LEU A 30 19.23 2.92 25.20
CA LEU A 30 20.53 3.13 25.85
C LEU A 30 21.75 2.67 25.04
N VAL A 31 21.61 2.30 23.78
CA VAL A 31 22.74 1.86 22.92
C VAL A 31 22.89 2.76 21.70
N GLY A 32 22.88 4.06 21.94
CA GLY A 32 23.26 5.09 20.95
C GLY A 32 24.71 5.56 21.05
N LEU A 33 25.61 4.80 21.66
CA LEU A 33 27.03 5.16 21.79
C LEU A 33 27.94 3.92 21.81
N CYS A 34 27.92 3.10 20.77
CA CYS A 34 29.04 2.23 20.46
C CYS A 34 29.38 2.43 18.98
N GLY A 35 30.50 3.08 18.74
CA GLY A 35 31.01 3.37 17.42
C GLY A 35 31.26 2.09 16.62
N ASP A 36 30.98 2.18 15.35
CA ASP A 36 31.17 1.16 14.34
C ASP A 36 32.65 0.73 14.28
N ALA A 37 32.84 -0.57 14.39
CA ALA A 37 34.07 -1.21 13.96
C ALA A 37 34.14 -1.14 12.43
N SER A 38 35.20 -0.58 11.90
CA SER A 38 35.56 -0.36 10.50
C SER A 38 35.07 -1.46 9.54
N THR A 39 33.91 -1.27 8.91
CA THR A 39 33.63 -1.78 7.58
C THR A 39 34.30 -0.85 6.58
N GLN A 40 35.09 -1.37 5.64
CA GLN A 40 35.58 -0.60 4.50
C GLN A 40 34.38 0.12 3.88
N GLY A 41 34.36 1.46 3.97
CA GLY A 41 33.19 2.25 3.64
C GLY A 41 32.91 2.25 2.15
N PHE A 42 32.02 1.37 1.70
CA PHE A 42 31.38 1.52 0.41
C PHE A 42 30.47 2.74 0.44
N VAL A 43 30.47 3.49 -0.64
CA VAL A 43 29.46 4.52 -0.86
C VAL A 43 28.16 3.80 -1.26
N HIS A 44 27.07 4.18 -0.64
CA HIS A 44 25.77 3.53 -0.84
C HIS A 44 24.84 4.38 -1.71
N ILE A 45 24.17 3.74 -2.66
CA ILE A 45 22.99 4.26 -3.34
C ILE A 45 21.85 3.28 -3.09
N SER A 46 20.84 3.74 -2.39
CA SER A 46 19.63 2.95 -2.15
C SER A 46 18.68 3.10 -3.33
N MET A 47 18.10 2.00 -3.77
CA MET A 47 16.93 1.96 -4.64
C MET A 47 15.72 1.95 -3.71
N ILE A 48 14.99 3.06 -3.70
CA ILE A 48 13.73 3.23 -2.98
C ILE A 48 12.63 3.14 -4.05
N ASP A 49 11.40 2.88 -3.65
CA ASP A 49 10.34 2.70 -4.63
C ASP A 49 10.34 3.84 -5.67
N ASN A 50 10.75 3.50 -6.88
CA ASN A 50 10.91 4.31 -8.08
C ASN A 50 11.83 5.55 -7.95
N SER A 51 12.80 5.51 -7.03
CA SER A 51 13.84 6.55 -6.91
C SER A 51 15.18 6.01 -6.43
N PHE A 52 16.26 6.74 -6.73
CA PHE A 52 17.59 6.49 -6.15
C PHE A 52 17.88 7.49 -5.02
N SER A 53 18.47 7.03 -3.93
CA SER A 53 18.82 7.86 -2.78
C SER A 53 20.27 7.61 -2.33
N PRO A 54 21.17 8.62 -2.40
CA PRO A 54 20.97 9.92 -3.03
C PRO A 54 20.92 9.83 -4.57
N PRO A 55 20.18 10.73 -5.27
CA PRO A 55 20.15 10.74 -6.73
C PRO A 55 21.45 11.30 -7.36
N LEU A 56 22.25 12.04 -6.60
CA LEU A 56 23.56 12.52 -6.98
C LEU A 56 24.59 12.10 -5.95
N GLN A 57 25.58 11.32 -6.36
CA GLN A 57 26.65 10.85 -5.50
C GLN A 57 28.01 11.28 -6.06
N ARG A 58 28.82 11.94 -5.23
CA ARG A 58 30.22 12.29 -5.54
C ARG A 58 31.17 11.32 -4.84
N ILE A 59 32.12 10.76 -5.59
CA ILE A 59 33.07 9.76 -5.09
C ILE A 59 34.49 10.03 -5.63
N PRO A 60 35.54 9.60 -4.92
CA PRO A 60 36.91 9.55 -5.47
C PRO A 60 37.01 8.52 -6.62
N GLU A 61 38.01 8.71 -7.48
CA GLU A 61 38.41 7.74 -8.51
C GLU A 61 38.78 6.38 -7.89
N GLY A 62 38.41 5.28 -8.56
CA GLY A 62 38.63 3.92 -8.07
C GLY A 62 37.63 3.46 -7.00
N SER A 63 36.68 4.29 -6.61
CA SER A 63 35.67 3.94 -5.59
C SER A 63 34.66 2.91 -6.10
N THR A 64 34.11 2.16 -5.16
CA THR A 64 33.02 1.21 -5.42
C THR A 64 31.73 1.70 -4.75
N VAL A 65 30.66 1.74 -5.52
CA VAL A 65 29.30 2.04 -5.05
C VAL A 65 28.54 0.74 -4.84
N LEU A 66 27.90 0.62 -3.68
CA LEU A 66 26.95 -0.44 -3.38
C LEU A 66 25.55 0.04 -3.72
N PHE A 67 24.93 -0.57 -4.71
CA PHE A 67 23.51 -0.41 -5.01
C PHE A 67 22.71 -1.43 -4.22
N LYS A 68 21.72 -0.98 -3.46
CA LYS A 68 20.87 -1.83 -2.65
C LYS A 68 19.40 -1.47 -2.80
N ASN A 69 18.58 -2.44 -3.15
CA ASN A 69 17.14 -2.25 -3.17
C ASN A 69 16.57 -2.36 -1.74
N ILE A 70 16.17 -1.24 -1.18
CA ILE A 70 15.49 -1.16 0.13
C ILE A 70 14.01 -0.85 -0.01
N GLY A 71 13.53 -0.62 -1.25
CA GLY A 71 12.12 -0.47 -1.59
C GLY A 71 11.39 -1.81 -1.70
N ARG A 72 10.16 -1.76 -2.13
CA ARG A 72 9.28 -2.93 -2.31
C ARG A 72 9.26 -3.42 -3.74
N ASN A 73 9.39 -2.51 -4.69
CA ASN A 73 9.37 -2.82 -6.12
C ASN A 73 10.72 -3.34 -6.62
N PRO A 74 10.73 -4.20 -7.65
CA PRO A 74 11.95 -4.61 -8.31
C PRO A 74 12.54 -3.44 -9.13
N HIS A 75 13.86 -3.28 -9.08
CA HIS A 75 14.59 -2.21 -9.78
C HIS A 75 15.83 -2.73 -10.46
N ASN A 76 16.40 -1.91 -11.33
CA ASN A 76 17.78 -2.05 -11.81
C ASN A 76 18.44 -0.66 -11.91
N ALA A 77 19.73 -0.62 -12.24
CA ALA A 77 20.43 0.60 -12.58
C ALA A 77 21.33 0.32 -13.79
N VAL A 78 21.20 1.15 -14.82
CA VAL A 78 21.92 1.01 -16.08
C VAL A 78 22.53 2.35 -16.45
N ALA A 79 23.83 2.36 -16.78
CA ALA A 79 24.49 3.56 -17.29
C ALA A 79 23.90 3.98 -18.65
N VAL A 80 23.71 5.29 -18.84
CA VAL A 80 23.17 5.84 -20.10
C VAL A 80 24.03 5.45 -21.31
N ASP A 81 25.34 5.38 -21.12
CA ASP A 81 26.32 4.98 -22.15
C ASP A 81 26.47 3.45 -22.31
N GLY A 82 25.72 2.66 -21.51
CA GLY A 82 25.77 1.20 -21.53
C GLY A 82 27.06 0.59 -20.94
N SER A 83 27.94 1.39 -20.35
CA SER A 83 29.23 0.92 -19.81
C SER A 83 29.08 -0.07 -18.67
N TRP A 84 28.05 0.08 -17.84
CA TRP A 84 27.73 -0.84 -16.74
C TRP A 84 26.20 -0.99 -16.54
N SER A 85 25.81 -2.11 -15.90
CA SER A 85 24.45 -2.32 -15.41
C SER A 85 24.48 -3.22 -14.18
N THR A 86 23.48 -3.06 -13.31
CA THR A 86 23.27 -3.98 -12.18
C THR A 86 22.92 -5.39 -12.64
N GLU A 87 22.31 -5.57 -13.80
CA GLU A 87 22.07 -6.88 -14.40
C GLU A 87 23.39 -7.66 -14.59
N LYS A 88 24.43 -7.01 -15.13
CA LYS A 88 25.74 -7.64 -15.34
C LYS A 88 26.43 -8.05 -14.03
N THR A 89 26.19 -7.33 -12.93
CA THR A 89 26.87 -7.54 -11.65
C THR A 89 26.05 -8.37 -10.67
N TYR A 90 24.73 -8.32 -10.74
CA TYR A 90 23.81 -9.09 -9.91
C TYR A 90 23.44 -10.43 -10.54
N GLY A 91 23.34 -10.48 -11.88
CA GLY A 91 23.06 -11.71 -12.65
C GLY A 91 21.58 -11.93 -12.98
N ASP A 92 20.71 -10.98 -12.67
CA ASP A 92 19.31 -10.99 -13.06
C ASP A 92 18.89 -9.60 -13.57
N LEU A 93 17.87 -9.56 -14.42
CA LEU A 93 17.31 -8.34 -15.01
C LEU A 93 16.82 -7.36 -13.93
N VAL A 94 16.27 -7.87 -12.84
CA VAL A 94 15.68 -7.10 -11.74
C VAL A 94 16.32 -7.47 -10.40
N MET A 95 16.57 -6.47 -9.59
CA MET A 95 16.93 -6.60 -8.19
C MET A 95 15.69 -6.47 -7.33
N GLY A 96 15.21 -7.57 -6.77
CA GLY A 96 14.08 -7.56 -5.82
C GLY A 96 14.43 -6.91 -4.48
N PRO A 97 13.42 -6.72 -3.59
CA PRO A 97 13.63 -6.16 -2.25
C PRO A 97 14.74 -6.87 -1.47
N GLY A 98 15.65 -6.07 -0.89
CA GLY A 98 16.81 -6.55 -0.12
C GLY A 98 18.03 -6.96 -0.96
N ALA A 99 17.90 -7.05 -2.28
CA ALA A 99 19.01 -7.37 -3.18
C ALA A 99 20.06 -6.26 -3.21
N GLU A 100 21.33 -6.63 -3.34
CA GLU A 100 22.43 -5.68 -3.43
C GLU A 100 23.50 -6.13 -4.43
N THR A 101 24.16 -5.17 -5.08
CA THR A 101 25.28 -5.39 -5.99
C THR A 101 26.25 -4.22 -5.97
N LYS A 102 27.44 -4.42 -6.54
CA LYS A 102 28.53 -3.44 -6.50
C LYS A 102 28.95 -3.03 -7.91
N VAL A 103 29.18 -1.73 -8.08
CA VAL A 103 29.73 -1.15 -9.32
C VAL A 103 30.96 -0.34 -8.96
N THR A 104 32.12 -0.61 -9.62
CA THR A 104 33.38 0.11 -9.41
C THR A 104 33.58 1.12 -10.53
N TYR A 105 34.01 2.32 -10.16
CA TYR A 105 34.26 3.45 -11.07
C TYR A 105 35.78 3.74 -11.11
N PRO A 106 36.51 3.15 -12.10
CA PRO A 106 37.97 3.24 -12.15
C PRO A 106 38.51 4.60 -12.62
N GLU A 107 37.70 5.38 -13.34
CA GLU A 107 38.10 6.63 -13.99
C GLU A 107 37.24 7.80 -13.54
N SER A 108 37.81 9.00 -13.53
CA SER A 108 37.07 10.23 -13.24
C SER A 108 36.12 10.58 -14.38
N GLY A 109 34.95 11.14 -14.03
CA GLY A 109 33.92 11.49 -15.00
C GLY A 109 32.54 11.65 -14.39
N VAL A 110 31.56 11.86 -15.26
CA VAL A 110 30.13 11.95 -14.90
C VAL A 110 29.42 10.74 -15.50
N PHE A 111 28.78 9.96 -14.64
CA PHE A 111 28.13 8.71 -14.97
C PHE A 111 26.63 8.76 -14.64
N PRO A 112 25.79 9.27 -15.55
CA PRO A 112 24.34 9.21 -15.39
C PRO A 112 23.84 7.80 -15.58
N PHE A 113 22.84 7.41 -14.78
CA PHE A 113 22.22 6.09 -14.82
C PHE A 113 20.73 6.18 -14.53
N TYR A 114 20.00 5.14 -14.87
CA TYR A 114 18.55 5.08 -14.74
C TYR A 114 18.06 3.66 -14.46
N CYS A 115 16.85 3.54 -13.92
CA CYS A 115 16.13 2.26 -13.90
C CYS A 115 15.36 2.09 -15.20
N THR A 116 15.62 1.01 -15.93
CA THR A 116 15.00 0.78 -17.25
C THR A 116 13.48 0.64 -17.20
N PHE A 117 12.92 0.32 -16.02
CA PHE A 117 11.48 0.12 -15.83
C PHE A 117 10.73 1.40 -15.44
N HIS A 118 11.44 2.40 -14.87
CA HIS A 118 10.84 3.54 -14.19
C HIS A 118 11.38 4.90 -14.65
N ALA A 119 12.15 4.93 -15.74
CA ALA A 119 12.76 6.17 -16.21
C ALA A 119 12.92 6.21 -17.74
N THR A 120 13.18 7.42 -18.25
CA THR A 120 13.56 7.59 -19.66
C THR A 120 15.00 7.10 -19.90
N PRO A 121 15.29 6.50 -21.08
CA PRO A 121 16.63 5.97 -21.40
C PRO A 121 17.77 7.01 -21.37
N ASP A 122 17.44 8.29 -21.50
CA ASP A 122 18.40 9.39 -21.41
C ASP A 122 18.65 9.86 -19.97
N ALA A 123 18.10 9.14 -18.98
CA ALA A 123 18.18 9.43 -17.54
C ALA A 123 17.78 10.86 -17.16
N ARG A 124 16.73 11.40 -17.80
CA ARG A 124 16.24 12.77 -17.51
C ARG A 124 14.99 12.79 -16.65
N VAL A 125 14.13 11.79 -16.78
CA VAL A 125 12.84 11.73 -16.10
C VAL A 125 12.63 10.36 -15.48
N GLY A 126 11.99 10.34 -14.30
CA GLY A 126 11.68 9.13 -13.55
C GLY A 126 12.80 8.74 -12.57
N MET A 127 13.00 7.45 -12.36
CA MET A 127 14.02 6.91 -11.45
C MET A 127 15.42 7.02 -12.06
N VAL A 128 16.06 8.17 -11.82
CA VAL A 128 17.35 8.53 -12.41
C VAL A 128 18.36 8.91 -11.33
N GLY A 129 19.66 8.75 -11.64
CA GLY A 129 20.75 9.13 -10.75
C GLY A 129 22.01 9.46 -11.51
N THR A 130 22.99 10.07 -10.80
CA THR A 130 24.30 10.40 -11.35
C THR A 130 25.38 10.11 -10.33
N VAL A 131 26.44 9.43 -10.74
CA VAL A 131 27.69 9.32 -9.98
C VAL A 131 28.72 10.23 -10.63
N VAL A 132 29.27 11.16 -9.83
CA VAL A 132 30.37 12.05 -10.24
C VAL A 132 31.65 11.56 -9.57
N VAL A 133 32.62 11.18 -10.39
CA VAL A 133 33.89 10.59 -9.94
C VAL A 133 35.00 11.58 -10.11
N GLY A 134 35.78 11.81 -9.04
CA GLY A 134 36.87 12.76 -9.04
C GLY A 134 36.44 14.22 -8.93
N ASP A 135 37.35 15.14 -9.20
CA ASP A 135 37.10 16.57 -9.14
C ASP A 135 36.59 17.11 -10.48
N VAL A 136 35.37 16.72 -10.80
CA VAL A 136 34.67 17.09 -12.04
C VAL A 136 33.52 18.04 -11.72
N GLU A 137 33.49 19.19 -12.41
CA GLU A 137 32.34 20.09 -12.34
C GLU A 137 31.12 19.40 -13.00
N TYR A 138 30.05 19.34 -12.25
CA TYR A 138 28.76 18.82 -12.74
C TYR A 138 27.61 19.64 -12.18
N GLU A 139 26.81 20.16 -13.09
CA GLU A 139 25.53 20.78 -12.79
C GLU A 139 24.44 19.95 -13.44
N GLN A 140 23.44 19.55 -12.64
CA GLN A 140 22.34 18.76 -13.14
C GLN A 140 21.54 19.59 -14.14
N ALA A 141 21.43 19.10 -15.38
CA ALA A 141 20.66 19.79 -16.41
C ALA A 141 19.18 19.87 -15.98
N ALA A 142 18.59 21.04 -16.08
CA ALA A 142 17.17 21.21 -15.83
C ALA A 142 16.35 20.39 -16.84
N GLU A 143 15.37 19.69 -16.31
CA GLU A 143 14.45 18.87 -17.08
C GLU A 143 13.70 19.74 -18.11
N LYS A 144 13.86 19.47 -19.40
CA LYS A 144 13.05 20.06 -20.46
C LYS A 144 11.90 19.11 -20.80
N LYS A 145 10.78 19.26 -20.10
CA LYS A 145 9.53 18.60 -20.52
C LYS A 145 9.03 19.25 -21.81
N GLN A 146 8.60 18.42 -22.76
CA GLN A 146 7.84 18.93 -23.91
C GLN A 146 6.49 19.46 -23.43
N GLU A 147 6.02 20.55 -24.02
CA GLU A 147 4.71 21.10 -23.65
C GLU A 147 3.58 20.17 -24.15
N ALA A 148 2.68 19.84 -23.24
CA ALA A 148 1.47 19.10 -23.55
C ALA A 148 0.48 19.99 -24.32
N VAL A 149 -0.17 19.43 -25.35
CA VAL A 149 -1.22 20.10 -26.12
C VAL A 149 -2.59 19.61 -25.70
N LYS A 150 -3.55 20.52 -25.61
CA LYS A 150 -4.90 20.21 -25.11
C LYS A 150 -5.79 19.55 -26.15
N GLU A 151 -5.46 19.69 -27.41
CA GLU A 151 -6.30 19.27 -28.52
C GLU A 151 -5.59 18.27 -29.41
N TRP A 152 -6.36 17.40 -30.03
CA TRP A 152 -5.87 16.47 -31.03
C TRP A 152 -5.36 17.21 -32.28
N SER A 153 -4.18 16.84 -32.78
CA SER A 153 -3.56 17.42 -33.97
C SER A 153 -4.19 16.94 -35.29
N GLY A 154 -5.02 15.92 -35.25
CA GLY A 154 -5.65 15.31 -36.41
C GLY A 154 -4.78 14.26 -37.13
N LYS A 155 -3.59 13.91 -36.63
CA LYS A 155 -2.75 12.86 -37.22
C LYS A 155 -2.98 11.53 -36.51
N THR A 156 -3.32 10.51 -37.29
CA THR A 156 -3.42 9.12 -36.84
C THR A 156 -2.31 8.31 -37.50
N ARG A 157 -1.55 7.57 -36.68
CA ARG A 157 -0.50 6.64 -37.11
C ARG A 157 -0.98 5.23 -36.89
N LYS A 158 -1.00 4.41 -37.94
CA LYS A 158 -1.62 3.08 -37.90
C LYS A 158 -0.58 1.98 -37.75
N VAL A 159 -0.81 1.09 -36.80
CA VAL A 159 0.03 -0.08 -36.56
C VAL A 159 -0.79 -1.33 -36.88
N PRO A 160 -0.29 -2.28 -37.68
CA PRO A 160 1.05 -2.35 -38.30
C PRO A 160 1.08 -1.76 -39.74
N SER A 161 0.00 -1.17 -40.24
CA SER A 161 -0.10 -0.86 -41.67
C SER A 161 0.82 0.28 -42.17
N GLU A 162 1.14 1.23 -41.29
CA GLU A 162 2.05 2.34 -41.58
C GLU A 162 3.36 2.23 -40.80
N TYR A 163 3.30 1.69 -39.60
CA TYR A 163 4.44 1.48 -38.71
C TYR A 163 4.47 0.01 -38.25
N PRO A 164 5.61 -0.68 -38.40
CA PRO A 164 5.66 -2.13 -38.13
C PRO A 164 5.46 -2.49 -36.66
N THR A 165 5.75 -1.57 -35.73
CA THR A 165 5.63 -1.77 -34.28
C THR A 165 4.94 -0.57 -33.62
N ILE A 166 4.41 -0.80 -32.40
CA ILE A 166 3.80 0.28 -31.62
C ILE A 166 4.88 1.32 -31.26
N GLN A 167 6.08 0.86 -30.84
CA GLN A 167 7.17 1.77 -30.49
C GLN A 167 7.57 2.68 -31.65
N THR A 168 7.71 2.15 -32.85
CA THR A 168 8.07 2.99 -34.04
C THR A 168 7.01 4.03 -34.38
N ALA A 169 5.72 3.74 -34.13
CA ALA A 169 4.65 4.71 -34.29
C ALA A 169 4.71 5.79 -33.20
N VAL A 170 4.98 5.40 -31.95
CA VAL A 170 5.17 6.32 -30.82
C VAL A 170 6.36 7.25 -31.08
N ASP A 171 7.51 6.71 -31.48
CA ASP A 171 8.73 7.49 -31.76
C ASP A 171 8.55 8.51 -32.89
N ALA A 172 7.70 8.18 -33.86
CA ALA A 172 7.39 9.07 -34.98
C ALA A 172 6.30 10.10 -34.64
N SER A 173 5.68 10.03 -33.45
CA SER A 173 4.54 10.89 -33.09
C SER A 173 4.97 12.24 -32.56
N ASN A 174 4.12 13.25 -32.79
CA ASN A 174 4.20 14.57 -32.18
C ASN A 174 3.11 14.72 -31.10
N PRO A 175 3.27 15.66 -30.18
CA PRO A 175 2.22 15.96 -29.20
C PRO A 175 0.86 16.17 -29.88
N GLY A 176 -0.18 15.48 -29.38
CA GLY A 176 -1.53 15.50 -29.91
C GLY A 176 -1.82 14.51 -31.04
N ASP A 177 -0.88 13.68 -31.44
CA ASP A 177 -1.13 12.59 -32.40
C ASP A 177 -1.85 11.40 -31.73
N MET A 178 -2.47 10.55 -32.55
CA MET A 178 -3.04 9.28 -32.16
C MET A 178 -2.28 8.11 -32.80
N VAL A 179 -1.92 7.13 -32.00
CA VAL A 179 -1.46 5.82 -32.46
C VAL A 179 -2.64 4.84 -32.39
N LEU A 180 -3.11 4.38 -33.55
CA LEU A 180 -4.21 3.45 -33.69
C LEU A 180 -3.68 2.06 -34.02
N ILE A 181 -3.98 1.09 -33.13
CA ILE A 181 -3.42 -0.26 -33.18
C ILE A 181 -4.49 -1.23 -33.65
N ALA A 182 -4.25 -1.90 -34.77
CA ALA A 182 -5.14 -2.93 -35.28
C ALA A 182 -5.06 -4.23 -34.46
N PRO A 183 -6.07 -5.13 -34.57
CA PRO A 183 -6.03 -6.44 -33.92
C PRO A 183 -4.76 -7.21 -34.20
N GLY A 184 -4.11 -7.72 -33.16
CA GLY A 184 -2.84 -8.44 -33.22
C GLY A 184 -2.24 -8.70 -31.85
N VAL A 185 -1.24 -9.58 -31.79
CA VAL A 185 -0.43 -9.81 -30.59
C VAL A 185 0.93 -9.15 -30.82
N TYR A 186 1.20 -8.12 -30.05
CA TYR A 186 2.40 -7.29 -30.13
C TYR A 186 3.35 -7.69 -28.99
N LYS A 187 4.48 -8.29 -29.37
CA LYS A 187 5.52 -8.74 -28.43
C LYS A 187 6.52 -7.61 -28.20
N GLU A 188 6.04 -6.55 -27.54
CA GLU A 188 6.76 -5.31 -27.36
C GLU A 188 6.73 -4.87 -25.89
N GLU A 189 7.69 -4.05 -25.52
CA GLU A 189 7.68 -3.15 -24.39
C GLU A 189 7.69 -1.72 -24.96
N VAL A 190 6.67 -0.92 -24.65
CA VAL A 190 6.48 0.40 -25.27
C VAL A 190 6.77 1.49 -24.24
N VAL A 191 7.67 2.40 -24.59
CA VAL A 191 8.00 3.58 -23.77
C VAL A 191 7.52 4.85 -24.45
N VAL A 192 6.70 5.62 -23.74
CA VAL A 192 6.06 6.86 -24.25
C VAL A 192 6.66 8.04 -23.50
N THR A 193 7.37 8.90 -24.23
CA THR A 193 7.96 10.16 -23.72
C THR A 193 7.39 11.40 -24.40
N THR A 194 6.57 11.20 -25.43
CA THR A 194 5.89 12.29 -26.13
C THR A 194 4.55 12.59 -25.46
N PRO A 195 4.30 13.83 -24.98
CA PRO A 195 3.09 14.17 -24.28
C PRO A 195 1.86 14.22 -25.21
N SER A 196 0.69 14.18 -24.59
CA SER A 196 -0.62 14.33 -25.26
C SER A 196 -0.91 13.29 -26.35
N LEU A 197 -0.26 12.14 -26.32
CA LEU A 197 -0.58 11.04 -27.23
C LEU A 197 -1.86 10.31 -26.81
N ILE A 198 -2.59 9.86 -27.81
CA ILE A 198 -3.68 8.92 -27.65
C ILE A 198 -3.24 7.59 -28.25
N ILE A 199 -3.03 6.58 -27.42
CA ILE A 199 -2.67 5.24 -27.88
C ILE A 199 -3.89 4.35 -27.71
N ARG A 200 -4.49 3.94 -28.82
CA ARG A 200 -5.79 3.27 -28.83
C ARG A 200 -5.77 2.00 -29.65
N GLY A 201 -6.24 0.90 -29.05
CA GLY A 201 -6.56 -0.32 -29.78
C GLY A 201 -7.92 -0.23 -30.49
N GLU A 202 -8.03 -0.80 -31.68
CA GLU A 202 -9.31 -0.91 -32.38
C GLU A 202 -10.29 -1.84 -31.66
N ASP A 203 -9.77 -2.90 -31.02
CA ASP A 203 -10.54 -3.93 -30.30
C ASP A 203 -9.82 -4.32 -29.01
N ARG A 204 -10.46 -4.07 -27.86
CA ARG A 204 -9.90 -4.32 -26.52
C ARG A 204 -9.41 -5.75 -26.34
N ASN A 205 -10.12 -6.73 -26.90
CA ASN A 205 -9.87 -8.15 -26.69
C ASN A 205 -8.91 -8.75 -27.73
N LYS A 206 -8.62 -8.02 -28.80
CA LYS A 206 -7.77 -8.50 -29.89
C LYS A 206 -6.48 -7.70 -30.09
N VAL A 207 -6.39 -6.48 -29.54
CA VAL A 207 -5.13 -5.74 -29.47
C VAL A 207 -4.46 -6.11 -28.17
N ILE A 208 -3.43 -6.95 -28.25
CA ILE A 208 -2.77 -7.57 -27.09
C ILE A 208 -1.28 -7.23 -27.11
N ILE A 209 -0.82 -6.51 -26.09
CA ILE A 209 0.60 -6.31 -25.79
C ILE A 209 1.02 -7.46 -24.87
N ASP A 210 1.94 -8.31 -25.33
CA ASP A 210 2.36 -9.53 -24.64
C ASP A 210 3.83 -9.44 -24.23
N GLY A 211 4.08 -9.38 -22.94
CA GLY A 211 5.42 -9.33 -22.35
C GLY A 211 6.14 -10.68 -22.40
N GLU A 212 5.46 -11.78 -22.72
CA GLU A 212 6.02 -13.15 -22.80
C GLU A 212 6.77 -13.58 -21.52
N HIS A 213 6.54 -12.88 -20.39
CA HIS A 213 7.28 -13.01 -19.13
C HIS A 213 8.79 -12.75 -19.24
N VAL A 214 9.20 -11.95 -20.24
CA VAL A 214 10.61 -11.57 -20.47
C VAL A 214 10.78 -10.06 -20.66
N ARG A 215 9.69 -9.30 -20.92
CA ARG A 215 9.70 -7.84 -21.04
C ARG A 215 9.20 -7.19 -19.76
N GLY A 216 9.80 -6.06 -19.40
CA GLY A 216 9.53 -5.36 -18.15
C GLY A 216 8.08 -4.92 -18.03
N ASN A 217 7.66 -3.99 -18.85
CA ASN A 217 6.31 -3.43 -18.83
C ASN A 217 5.61 -3.65 -20.20
N GLY A 218 4.29 -3.59 -20.21
CA GLY A 218 3.52 -3.52 -21.45
C GLY A 218 3.67 -2.14 -22.11
N ILE A 219 3.07 -1.10 -21.50
CA ILE A 219 3.24 0.30 -21.93
C ILE A 219 3.61 1.16 -20.72
N THR A 220 4.73 1.87 -20.82
CA THR A 220 5.20 2.84 -19.83
C THR A 220 5.09 4.26 -20.37
N VAL A 221 4.44 5.16 -19.65
CA VAL A 221 4.38 6.60 -19.93
C VAL A 221 5.24 7.31 -18.89
N VAL A 222 6.34 7.92 -19.30
CA VAL A 222 7.31 8.56 -18.41
C VAL A 222 7.41 10.05 -18.71
N GLY A 223 7.08 10.91 -17.75
CA GLY A 223 7.21 12.36 -17.86
C GLY A 223 6.43 12.99 -19.02
N ALA A 224 5.54 12.25 -19.66
CA ALA A 224 4.76 12.68 -20.81
C ALA A 224 3.32 13.02 -20.38
N ASP A 225 3.06 14.31 -20.18
CA ASP A 225 1.76 14.79 -19.71
C ASP A 225 0.65 14.58 -20.75
N GLY A 226 -0.56 14.29 -20.28
CA GLY A 226 -1.75 14.23 -21.14
C GLY A 226 -1.89 12.97 -22.00
N VAL A 227 -1.20 11.87 -21.69
CA VAL A 227 -1.27 10.63 -22.47
C VAL A 227 -2.46 9.76 -22.09
N ALA A 228 -3.21 9.32 -23.10
CA ALA A 228 -4.32 8.38 -22.97
C ALA A 228 -3.95 7.00 -23.52
N LEU A 229 -4.17 5.94 -22.72
CA LEU A 229 -4.09 4.53 -23.14
C LEU A 229 -5.49 3.93 -23.13
N GLU A 230 -5.93 3.38 -24.26
CA GLU A 230 -7.34 3.05 -24.45
C GLU A 230 -7.57 1.77 -25.24
N ASN A 231 -8.59 1.00 -24.81
CA ASN A 231 -9.21 -0.09 -25.57
C ASN A 231 -8.24 -1.19 -26.05
N MET A 232 -7.40 -1.69 -25.14
CA MET A 232 -6.42 -2.74 -25.42
C MET A 232 -6.13 -3.60 -24.19
N THR A 233 -5.41 -4.69 -24.42
CA THR A 233 -4.97 -5.66 -23.40
C THR A 233 -3.45 -5.64 -23.24
N ALA A 234 -2.94 -5.66 -22.01
CA ALA A 234 -1.53 -5.94 -21.68
C ALA A 234 -1.46 -7.15 -20.75
N ARG A 235 -0.57 -8.09 -21.05
CA ARG A 235 -0.43 -9.32 -20.27
C ARG A 235 1.01 -9.81 -20.21
N ASN A 236 1.29 -10.70 -19.25
CA ASN A 236 2.53 -11.44 -19.16
C ASN A 236 3.79 -10.55 -19.11
N ALA A 237 3.68 -9.33 -18.62
CA ALA A 237 4.84 -8.50 -18.33
C ALA A 237 5.55 -9.02 -17.06
N VAL A 238 6.86 -8.82 -16.98
CA VAL A 238 7.64 -9.13 -15.76
C VAL A 238 7.26 -8.22 -14.60
N LEU A 239 6.86 -6.98 -14.92
CA LEU A 239 6.39 -5.98 -13.96
C LEU A 239 4.95 -5.55 -14.28
N ASN A 240 4.75 -4.43 -14.97
CA ASN A 240 3.45 -3.77 -15.06
C ASN A 240 2.77 -3.97 -16.42
N GLY A 241 1.45 -4.01 -16.41
CA GLY A 241 0.67 -3.98 -17.66
C GLY A 241 0.68 -2.59 -18.30
N PHE A 242 0.11 -1.60 -17.63
CA PHE A 242 0.09 -0.19 -18.05
C PHE A 242 0.61 0.68 -16.92
N PHE A 243 1.55 1.56 -17.22
CA PHE A 243 2.25 2.33 -16.22
C PHE A 243 2.40 3.81 -16.61
N TRP A 244 2.00 4.73 -15.73
CA TRP A 244 2.28 6.16 -15.80
C TRP A 244 3.15 6.57 -14.63
N THR A 245 4.20 7.33 -14.90
CA THR A 245 5.06 7.89 -13.85
C THR A 245 5.50 9.32 -14.16
N SER A 246 5.51 10.16 -13.13
CA SER A 246 5.92 11.58 -13.20
C SER A 246 5.15 12.38 -14.26
N VAL A 247 3.84 12.15 -14.37
CA VAL A 247 2.97 12.81 -15.37
C VAL A 247 1.84 13.61 -14.74
N LYS A 248 1.38 14.63 -15.45
CA LYS A 248 0.18 15.37 -15.16
C LYS A 248 -0.83 15.25 -16.30
N GLY A 249 -2.01 14.77 -15.95
CA GLY A 249 -3.02 14.39 -16.95
C GLY A 249 -2.74 13.00 -17.52
N TYR A 250 -3.52 12.00 -17.09
CA TYR A 250 -3.45 10.64 -17.64
C TYR A 250 -4.84 10.01 -17.69
N ARG A 251 -5.05 9.17 -18.69
CA ARG A 251 -6.29 8.41 -18.81
C ARG A 251 -6.04 6.97 -19.22
N GLY A 252 -6.51 6.03 -18.40
CA GLY A 252 -6.67 4.62 -18.76
C GLY A 252 -8.14 4.29 -18.95
N SER A 253 -8.56 3.86 -20.13
CA SER A 253 -9.96 3.51 -20.35
C SER A 253 -10.13 2.25 -21.20
N TYR A 254 -11.05 1.38 -20.80
CA TYR A 254 -11.27 0.10 -21.48
C TYR A 254 -9.98 -0.73 -21.60
N LEU A 255 -9.16 -0.70 -20.57
CA LEU A 255 -7.94 -1.49 -20.47
C LEU A 255 -8.24 -2.87 -19.86
N THR A 256 -7.53 -3.89 -20.34
CA THR A 256 -7.46 -5.20 -19.69
C THR A 256 -6.01 -5.49 -19.36
N ALA A 257 -5.70 -5.73 -18.08
CA ALA A 257 -4.36 -6.11 -17.64
C ALA A 257 -4.44 -7.43 -16.85
N TYR A 258 -3.67 -8.44 -17.25
CA TYR A 258 -3.68 -9.69 -16.49
C TYR A 258 -2.37 -10.45 -16.52
N ASN A 259 -2.09 -11.18 -15.45
CA ASN A 259 -0.89 -12.00 -15.29
C ASN A 259 0.41 -11.20 -15.51
N ASN A 260 0.45 -9.97 -15.00
CA ASN A 260 1.64 -9.14 -14.93
C ASN A 260 2.29 -9.29 -13.55
N GLY A 261 3.63 -9.22 -13.51
CA GLY A 261 4.41 -9.65 -12.36
C GLY A 261 4.48 -8.65 -11.19
N ASP A 262 3.83 -7.48 -11.30
CA ASP A 262 3.76 -6.49 -10.23
C ASP A 262 2.37 -5.83 -10.22
N TYR A 263 2.10 -4.82 -11.06
CA TYR A 263 0.82 -4.14 -11.14
C TYR A 263 0.09 -4.38 -12.48
N GLY A 264 -1.23 -4.34 -12.43
CA GLY A 264 -2.06 -4.35 -13.65
C GLY A 264 -2.08 -2.98 -14.33
N VAL A 265 -2.65 -1.98 -13.67
CA VAL A 265 -2.76 -0.58 -14.11
C VAL A 265 -2.22 0.32 -13.00
N TYR A 266 -1.13 1.01 -13.29
CA TYR A 266 -0.27 1.65 -12.31
C TYR A 266 -0.04 3.12 -12.63
N ALA A 267 -0.35 4.03 -11.70
CA ALA A 267 -0.01 5.45 -11.77
C ALA A 267 0.76 5.86 -10.51
N PHE A 268 2.03 6.20 -10.68
CA PHE A 268 2.95 6.56 -9.60
C PHE A 268 3.46 7.99 -9.80
N ASP A 269 3.57 8.76 -8.72
CA ASP A 269 4.07 10.14 -8.78
C ASP A 269 3.37 10.94 -9.91
N SER A 270 2.06 10.73 -10.05
CA SER A 270 1.27 11.27 -11.15
C SER A 270 -0.01 11.91 -10.65
N GLN A 271 -0.45 12.96 -11.32
CA GLN A 271 -1.60 13.77 -10.91
C GLN A 271 -2.58 13.98 -12.07
N ASP A 272 -3.81 14.34 -11.72
CA ASP A 272 -4.86 14.71 -12.66
C ASP A 272 -5.21 13.57 -13.63
N GLY A 273 -5.71 12.45 -13.05
CA GLY A 273 -5.90 11.21 -13.77
C GLY A 273 -7.29 10.60 -13.68
N VAL A 274 -7.60 9.76 -14.67
CA VAL A 274 -8.80 8.91 -14.66
C VAL A 274 -8.48 7.52 -15.16
N ILE A 275 -8.87 6.50 -14.39
CA ILE A 275 -8.88 5.10 -14.81
C ILE A 275 -10.33 4.64 -14.79
N LYS A 276 -10.84 4.19 -15.95
CA LYS A 276 -12.25 3.83 -16.06
C LYS A 276 -12.52 2.63 -16.96
N HIS A 277 -13.66 1.97 -16.73
CA HIS A 277 -14.17 0.85 -17.55
C HIS A 277 -13.12 -0.23 -17.80
N SER A 278 -12.23 -0.45 -16.84
CA SER A 278 -11.04 -1.28 -16.99
C SER A 278 -11.12 -2.53 -16.12
N TYR A 279 -10.36 -3.54 -16.51
CA TYR A 279 -10.28 -4.81 -15.79
C TYR A 279 -8.81 -5.13 -15.52
N ALA A 280 -8.48 -5.59 -14.31
CA ALA A 280 -7.16 -6.09 -14.01
C ALA A 280 -7.21 -7.32 -13.09
N SER A 281 -6.30 -8.28 -13.30
CA SER A 281 -6.23 -9.50 -12.49
C SER A 281 -4.85 -10.14 -12.47
N GLY A 282 -4.62 -10.99 -11.45
CA GLY A 282 -3.44 -11.83 -11.36
C GLY A 282 -2.13 -11.09 -11.07
N SER A 283 -2.20 -9.92 -10.43
CA SER A 283 -1.03 -9.08 -10.10
C SER A 283 -0.55 -9.37 -8.67
N PRO A 284 0.76 -9.62 -8.45
CA PRO A 284 1.31 -9.92 -7.13
C PRO A 284 1.30 -8.76 -6.13
N ASP A 285 1.30 -7.51 -6.59
CA ASP A 285 1.03 -6.35 -5.74
C ASP A 285 -0.43 -5.95 -5.88
N SER A 286 -0.83 -5.19 -6.91
CA SER A 286 -2.23 -4.81 -7.05
C SER A 286 -2.73 -4.75 -8.50
N SER A 287 -4.04 -4.97 -8.65
CA SER A 287 -4.73 -4.78 -9.94
C SER A 287 -4.67 -3.33 -10.39
N PHE A 288 -4.99 -2.40 -9.48
CA PHE A 288 -4.97 -0.96 -9.73
C PHE A 288 -4.18 -0.26 -8.63
N TYR A 289 -3.38 0.73 -9.04
CA TYR A 289 -2.61 1.55 -8.13
C TYR A 289 -2.60 3.01 -8.55
N ILE A 290 -2.83 3.91 -7.58
CA ILE A 290 -2.50 5.33 -7.67
C ILE A 290 -1.79 5.69 -6.37
N GLY A 291 -0.52 6.09 -6.44
CA GLY A 291 0.29 6.35 -5.27
C GLY A 291 1.32 7.46 -5.44
N GLN A 292 1.94 7.82 -4.33
CA GLN A 292 2.92 8.89 -4.19
C GLN A 292 2.44 10.21 -4.82
N CYS A 293 1.20 10.62 -4.53
CA CYS A 293 0.65 11.88 -5.01
C CYS A 293 -0.17 12.61 -3.94
N TYR A 294 0.01 13.93 -3.85
CA TYR A 294 -0.82 14.80 -3.02
C TYR A 294 -0.76 16.28 -3.48
N PRO A 295 -1.91 16.88 -3.93
CA PRO A 295 -3.16 16.19 -4.22
C PRO A 295 -3.04 15.29 -5.45
N CYS A 296 -3.67 14.11 -5.44
CA CYS A 296 -3.67 13.22 -6.60
C CYS A 296 -4.55 13.75 -7.73
N LYS A 297 -5.72 14.34 -7.42
CA LYS A 297 -6.74 14.72 -8.39
C LYS A 297 -7.03 13.58 -9.35
N ALA A 298 -7.49 12.46 -8.81
CA ALA A 298 -7.65 11.24 -9.59
C ALA A 298 -8.96 10.51 -9.28
N ILE A 299 -9.50 9.84 -10.29
CA ILE A 299 -10.70 9.02 -10.18
C ILE A 299 -10.44 7.64 -10.78
N ILE A 300 -10.77 6.58 -10.02
CA ILE A 300 -10.96 5.22 -10.54
C ILE A 300 -12.45 4.93 -10.48
N HIS A 301 -13.06 4.57 -11.62
CA HIS A 301 -14.47 4.21 -11.63
C HIS A 301 -14.82 3.14 -12.67
N ASP A 302 -15.89 2.37 -12.39
CA ASP A 302 -16.36 1.28 -13.25
C ASP A 302 -15.24 0.30 -13.64
N VAL A 303 -14.42 -0.10 -12.66
CA VAL A 303 -13.36 -1.09 -12.86
C VAL A 303 -13.68 -2.39 -12.13
N VAL A 304 -13.04 -3.47 -12.58
CA VAL A 304 -13.11 -4.78 -11.92
C VAL A 304 -11.69 -5.27 -11.63
N ALA A 305 -11.43 -5.65 -10.38
CA ALA A 305 -10.15 -6.19 -9.90
C ALA A 305 -10.35 -7.57 -9.29
N GLU A 306 -9.65 -8.58 -9.83
CA GLU A 306 -9.78 -9.97 -9.38
C GLU A 306 -8.42 -10.69 -9.29
N TYR A 307 -8.35 -11.73 -8.48
CA TYR A 307 -7.24 -12.70 -8.42
C TYR A 307 -5.85 -12.11 -8.21
N SER A 308 -5.78 -10.91 -7.64
CA SER A 308 -4.53 -10.21 -7.28
C SER A 308 -4.28 -10.24 -5.78
N ALA A 309 -3.09 -9.85 -5.33
CA ALA A 309 -2.89 -9.64 -3.91
C ALA A 309 -3.83 -8.55 -3.40
N LEU A 310 -3.77 -7.37 -3.99
CA LEU A 310 -4.65 -6.26 -3.66
C LEU A 310 -5.49 -5.90 -4.89
N GLY A 311 -6.78 -5.69 -4.70
CA GLY A 311 -7.60 -5.11 -5.77
C GLY A 311 -7.15 -3.69 -6.10
N TYR A 312 -6.94 -2.88 -5.04
CA TYR A 312 -6.36 -1.55 -5.11
C TYR A 312 -5.30 -1.36 -4.03
N SER A 313 -4.19 -0.73 -4.38
CA SER A 313 -3.22 -0.14 -3.45
C SER A 313 -3.03 1.34 -3.73
N GLY A 314 -2.85 2.14 -2.68
CA GLY A 314 -2.65 3.58 -2.78
C GLY A 314 -1.71 4.06 -1.69
N THR A 315 -0.41 3.89 -1.90
CA THR A 315 0.60 4.29 -0.93
C THR A 315 0.84 5.78 -0.98
N ASN A 316 0.82 6.44 0.19
CA ASN A 316 1.07 7.88 0.34
C ASN A 316 0.29 8.75 -0.66
N ALA A 317 -0.94 8.33 -0.94
CA ALA A 317 -1.82 8.94 -1.93
C ALA A 317 -3.01 9.65 -1.27
N GLY A 318 -3.52 10.70 -1.90
CA GLY A 318 -4.73 11.36 -1.41
C GLY A 318 -4.93 12.77 -1.95
N GLY A 319 -5.92 13.45 -1.37
CA GLY A 319 -6.33 14.76 -1.85
C GLY A 319 -7.02 14.68 -3.22
N GLU A 320 -8.35 14.75 -3.22
CA GLU A 320 -9.19 14.57 -4.41
C GLU A 320 -8.91 13.23 -5.13
N LEU A 321 -8.77 12.14 -4.34
CA LEU A 321 -8.62 10.77 -4.83
C LEU A 321 -9.91 9.98 -4.59
N TYR A 322 -10.54 9.51 -5.66
CA TYR A 322 -11.84 8.87 -5.61
C TYR A 322 -11.82 7.47 -6.24
N LEU A 323 -12.27 6.48 -5.46
CA LEU A 323 -12.46 5.09 -5.87
C LEU A 323 -13.96 4.81 -5.84
N ILE A 324 -14.61 4.81 -6.96
CA ILE A 324 -16.08 4.81 -7.02
C ILE A 324 -16.65 3.78 -7.98
N ASN A 325 -17.83 3.28 -7.65
CA ASN A 325 -18.67 2.46 -8.54
C ASN A 325 -17.90 1.32 -9.21
N SER A 326 -17.11 0.59 -8.44
CA SER A 326 -16.19 -0.45 -8.94
C SER A 326 -16.34 -1.75 -8.15
N VAL A 327 -15.85 -2.86 -8.71
CA VAL A 327 -15.95 -4.21 -8.13
C VAL A 327 -14.55 -4.74 -7.79
N TRP A 328 -14.33 -5.07 -6.52
CA TRP A 328 -13.07 -5.55 -5.95
C TRP A 328 -13.31 -6.91 -5.31
N LYS A 329 -12.99 -7.99 -6.00
CA LYS A 329 -13.36 -9.33 -5.55
C LYS A 329 -12.31 -10.40 -5.82
N HIS A 330 -12.35 -11.49 -5.07
CA HIS A 330 -11.47 -12.66 -5.23
C HIS A 330 -9.98 -12.34 -5.15
N ASN A 331 -9.59 -11.26 -4.49
CA ASN A 331 -8.21 -10.91 -4.18
C ASN A 331 -7.82 -11.43 -2.78
N ILE A 332 -6.60 -11.21 -2.35
CA ILE A 332 -6.20 -11.37 -0.94
C ILE A 332 -6.86 -10.28 -0.08
N VAL A 333 -6.84 -9.02 -0.58
CA VAL A 333 -7.51 -7.86 0.02
C VAL A 333 -8.24 -7.08 -1.07
N GLY A 334 -9.40 -6.50 -0.76
CA GLY A 334 -10.14 -5.67 -1.72
C GLY A 334 -9.42 -4.37 -2.02
N LEU A 335 -9.38 -3.46 -1.05
CA LEU A 335 -8.72 -2.15 -1.16
C LEU A 335 -7.79 -1.92 0.03
N ALA A 336 -6.59 -1.43 -0.23
CA ALA A 336 -5.56 -1.18 0.78
C ALA A 336 -4.87 0.19 0.63
N PRO A 337 -5.55 1.33 0.89
CA PRO A 337 -4.88 2.60 1.08
C PRO A 337 -3.90 2.51 2.27
N ASN A 338 -2.63 2.86 2.05
CA ASN A 338 -1.61 2.63 3.05
C ASN A 338 -0.50 3.69 3.07
N THR A 339 0.21 3.79 4.19
CA THR A 339 1.37 4.67 4.37
C THR A 339 2.65 3.83 4.43
N LEU A 340 3.64 4.18 3.63
CA LEU A 340 4.98 3.57 3.67
C LEU A 340 6.06 4.66 3.77
N ASP A 341 7.11 4.37 4.53
CA ASP A 341 8.29 5.24 4.61
C ASP A 341 9.21 5.12 3.38
N SER A 342 9.03 4.06 2.57
CA SER A 342 9.78 3.83 1.34
C SER A 342 9.34 4.68 0.14
N GLU A 343 8.18 5.34 0.24
CA GLU A 343 7.69 6.25 -0.78
C GLU A 343 7.61 7.68 -0.26
N LEU A 344 7.70 8.66 -1.16
CA LEU A 344 7.58 10.07 -0.79
C LEU A 344 6.14 10.43 -0.39
N LEU A 345 5.99 11.60 0.23
CA LEU A 345 4.72 12.22 0.61
C LEU A 345 3.88 11.48 1.67
N PRO A 346 4.47 10.71 2.63
CA PRO A 346 3.66 10.12 3.69
C PRO A 346 2.99 11.20 4.55
N PRO A 347 1.86 10.91 5.20
CA PRO A 347 1.11 9.67 5.14
C PRO A 347 0.06 9.64 4.02
N GLN A 348 -0.50 8.44 3.76
CA GLN A 348 -1.74 8.27 2.99
C GLN A 348 -2.87 9.06 3.65
N ARG A 349 -3.69 9.76 2.87
CA ARG A 349 -4.76 10.61 3.41
C ARG A 349 -5.82 10.99 2.39
N GLU A 350 -7.04 11.27 2.89
CA GLU A 350 -8.11 11.90 2.11
C GLU A 350 -8.46 11.15 0.82
N ALA A 351 -8.49 9.81 0.88
CA ALA A 351 -9.05 8.99 -0.17
C ALA A 351 -10.55 8.79 0.08
N HIS A 352 -11.33 8.85 -0.99
CA HIS A 352 -12.78 8.71 -0.99
C HIS A 352 -13.18 7.40 -1.68
N ILE A 353 -13.78 6.48 -0.93
CA ILE A 353 -14.14 5.12 -1.38
C ILE A 353 -15.67 5.00 -1.34
N TYR A 354 -16.32 5.17 -2.49
CA TYR A 354 -17.75 5.35 -2.56
C TYR A 354 -18.45 4.40 -3.53
N GLY A 355 -19.57 3.82 -3.10
CA GLY A 355 -20.47 3.08 -3.97
C GLY A 355 -19.86 1.83 -4.60
N ASN A 356 -18.88 1.20 -3.98
CA ASN A 356 -18.21 0.02 -4.52
C ASN A 356 -18.87 -1.28 -4.04
N ILE A 357 -18.62 -2.35 -4.78
CA ILE A 357 -18.77 -3.73 -4.31
C ILE A 357 -17.40 -4.28 -3.95
N VAL A 358 -17.25 -4.74 -2.72
CA VAL A 358 -16.05 -5.39 -2.21
C VAL A 358 -16.46 -6.76 -1.70
N ALA A 359 -16.12 -7.82 -2.43
CA ALA A 359 -16.69 -9.14 -2.15
C ALA A 359 -15.65 -10.27 -2.24
N ASP A 360 -15.81 -11.28 -1.39
CA ASP A 360 -15.06 -12.54 -1.49
C ASP A 360 -13.54 -12.40 -1.61
N ASN A 361 -12.93 -11.39 -0.93
CA ASN A 361 -11.49 -11.24 -0.94
C ASN A 361 -10.85 -12.22 0.06
N ASN A 362 -10.79 -13.47 -0.37
CA ASN A 362 -10.40 -14.65 0.40
C ASN A 362 -9.52 -15.62 -0.41
N ASN A 363 -8.88 -15.14 -1.46
CA ASN A 363 -8.18 -15.98 -2.43
C ASN A 363 -6.76 -16.32 -1.95
N ILE A 364 -6.61 -17.48 -1.31
CA ILE A 364 -5.30 -17.99 -0.86
C ILE A 364 -4.37 -18.40 -2.01
N LYS A 365 -4.87 -18.49 -3.24
CA LYS A 365 -4.09 -18.85 -4.43
C LYS A 365 -3.69 -17.64 -5.26
N ALA A 366 -4.07 -16.45 -4.85
CA ALA A 366 -3.60 -15.24 -5.51
C ALA A 366 -2.09 -15.09 -5.33
N PRO A 367 -1.39 -14.53 -6.31
CA PRO A 367 0.02 -14.22 -6.16
C PRO A 367 0.19 -13.07 -5.15
N TYR A 368 1.31 -13.04 -4.45
CA TYR A 368 1.63 -11.90 -3.56
C TYR A 368 3.14 -11.68 -3.46
N ILE A 369 3.52 -10.45 -3.17
CA ILE A 369 4.88 -10.07 -2.82
C ILE A 369 4.93 -9.51 -1.39
N GLY A 370 5.97 -9.86 -0.65
CA GLY A 370 6.31 -9.27 0.64
C GLY A 370 5.19 -9.29 1.68
N LEU A 371 4.71 -8.10 2.07
CA LEU A 371 3.83 -7.87 3.21
C LEU A 371 2.33 -7.92 2.91
N SER A 372 1.91 -8.27 1.69
CA SER A 372 0.48 -8.30 1.35
C SER A 372 -0.27 -9.40 2.11
N TRP A 373 0.39 -10.52 2.41
CA TRP A 373 -0.23 -11.63 3.12
C TRP A 373 -0.72 -11.31 4.54
N PRO A 374 -0.02 -10.54 5.38
CA PRO A 374 -0.53 -10.14 6.70
C PRO A 374 -1.86 -9.39 6.65
N SER A 375 -2.23 -8.88 5.49
CA SER A 375 -3.48 -8.19 5.24
C SER A 375 -4.63 -9.10 4.76
N PHE A 376 -4.37 -10.41 4.60
CA PHE A 376 -5.30 -11.39 4.05
C PHE A 376 -6.71 -11.30 4.63
N GLY A 377 -7.71 -11.40 3.75
CA GLY A 377 -9.10 -11.56 4.11
C GLY A 377 -9.79 -10.30 4.62
N ASN A 378 -9.26 -9.11 4.31
CA ASN A 378 -9.94 -7.84 4.59
C ASN A 378 -10.61 -7.29 3.31
N GLY A 379 -11.76 -6.66 3.47
CA GLY A 379 -12.44 -5.96 2.39
C GLY A 379 -11.77 -4.63 2.09
N ILE A 380 -11.90 -3.66 3.00
CA ILE A 380 -11.23 -2.35 2.94
C ILE A 380 -10.30 -2.22 4.15
N LEU A 381 -9.01 -2.04 3.87
CA LEU A 381 -7.96 -1.94 4.87
C LEU A 381 -7.27 -0.59 4.77
N ILE A 382 -7.43 0.26 5.77
CA ILE A 382 -6.71 1.53 5.90
C ILE A 382 -5.52 1.34 6.83
N ALA A 383 -4.30 1.36 6.30
CA ALA A 383 -3.08 1.16 7.08
C ALA A 383 -2.29 2.46 7.25
N GLY A 384 -2.38 3.07 8.44
CA GLY A 384 -1.71 4.34 8.75
C GLY A 384 -2.26 5.54 7.97
N GLY A 385 -3.52 5.47 7.53
CA GLY A 385 -4.16 6.49 6.70
C GLY A 385 -4.93 7.53 7.50
N LEU A 386 -5.00 8.76 6.97
CA LEU A 386 -5.63 9.89 7.63
C LEU A 386 -6.86 10.39 6.87
N ARG A 387 -7.94 10.70 7.60
CA ARG A 387 -9.11 11.43 7.07
C ARG A 387 -9.66 10.86 5.76
N ASN A 388 -9.69 9.52 5.66
CA ASN A 388 -10.33 8.85 4.53
C ASN A 388 -11.86 8.87 4.71
N ASP A 389 -12.58 8.67 3.62
CA ASP A 389 -14.03 8.66 3.62
C ASP A 389 -14.54 7.41 2.88
N ILE A 390 -15.31 6.57 3.58
CA ILE A 390 -15.77 5.26 3.11
C ILE A 390 -17.29 5.24 3.21
N GLU A 391 -17.99 5.39 2.06
CA GLU A 391 -19.44 5.61 2.06
C GLU A 391 -20.17 4.78 1.00
N LYS A 392 -21.32 4.25 1.37
CA LYS A 392 -22.26 3.53 0.48
C LYS A 392 -21.66 2.34 -0.27
N ASN A 393 -20.69 1.66 0.34
CA ASN A 393 -20.14 0.43 -0.24
C ASN A 393 -20.93 -0.79 0.22
N VAL A 394 -20.97 -1.83 -0.62
CA VAL A 394 -21.45 -3.17 -0.28
C VAL A 394 -20.24 -4.07 -0.08
N ILE A 395 -20.04 -4.57 1.13
CA ILE A 395 -18.85 -5.28 1.54
C ILE A 395 -19.26 -6.65 2.09
N ILE A 396 -18.83 -7.72 1.41
CA ILE A 396 -19.42 -9.05 1.65
C ILE A 396 -18.35 -10.13 1.71
N ASN A 397 -18.50 -11.03 2.69
CA ASN A 397 -17.83 -12.32 2.76
C ASN A 397 -16.30 -12.23 2.80
N HIS A 398 -15.77 -11.57 3.84
CA HIS A 398 -14.35 -11.49 4.10
C HIS A 398 -13.95 -12.37 5.29
N PRO A 399 -12.94 -13.26 5.17
CA PRO A 399 -12.52 -14.13 6.28
C PRO A 399 -12.06 -13.39 7.52
N ASN A 400 -11.56 -12.16 7.35
CA ASN A 400 -11.09 -11.32 8.45
C ASN A 400 -12.10 -10.18 8.70
N ASN A 401 -11.85 -8.99 8.19
CA ASN A 401 -12.74 -7.85 8.45
C ASN A 401 -13.35 -7.29 7.17
N GLY A 402 -14.56 -6.75 7.28
CA GLY A 402 -15.17 -5.98 6.21
C GLY A 402 -14.43 -4.66 5.98
N ILE A 403 -14.41 -3.80 6.99
CA ILE A 403 -13.62 -2.56 7.00
C ILE A 403 -12.71 -2.59 8.23
N VAL A 404 -11.42 -2.28 8.04
CA VAL A 404 -10.48 -2.19 9.14
C VAL A 404 -9.58 -0.97 9.01
N MET A 405 -9.45 -0.21 10.11
CA MET A 405 -8.45 0.83 10.25
C MET A 405 -7.38 0.34 11.23
N LEU A 406 -6.12 0.36 10.80
CA LEU A 406 -4.99 -0.08 11.62
C LEU A 406 -3.80 0.88 11.47
N PRO A 407 -2.98 1.05 12.51
CA PRO A 407 -1.71 1.74 12.38
C PRO A 407 -0.76 0.94 11.50
N ASN A 408 0.11 1.62 10.77
CA ASN A 408 1.21 0.98 10.06
C ASN A 408 2.53 1.22 10.79
N LEU A 409 3.23 0.14 11.11
CA LEU A 409 4.52 0.17 11.77
C LEU A 409 5.60 0.02 10.69
N GLN A 410 6.28 1.11 10.43
CA GLN A 410 7.42 1.24 9.54
C GLN A 410 8.64 1.68 10.37
N GLU A 411 9.60 2.43 9.82
CA GLU A 411 10.57 3.18 10.61
C GLU A 411 9.85 4.20 11.50
N ASN A 412 8.82 4.86 10.94
CA ASN A 412 7.87 5.67 11.68
C ASN A 412 6.61 4.87 12.04
N PHE A 413 5.92 5.31 13.08
CA PHE A 413 4.65 4.73 13.48
C PHE A 413 3.49 5.60 12.97
N TRP A 414 2.81 5.12 11.92
CA TRP A 414 1.72 5.83 11.27
C TRP A 414 0.36 5.41 11.85
N LEU A 415 -0.30 6.32 12.54
CA LEU A 415 -1.64 6.09 13.06
C LEU A 415 -2.70 6.22 11.96
N SER A 416 -3.75 5.40 12.06
CA SER A 416 -4.95 5.57 11.23
C SER A 416 -5.99 6.38 12.00
N HIS A 417 -6.27 7.61 11.57
CA HIS A 417 -7.20 8.48 12.28
C HIS A 417 -8.00 9.42 11.36
N GLY A 418 -9.15 9.92 11.91
CA GLY A 418 -10.01 10.88 11.22
C GLY A 418 -10.81 10.29 10.05
N THR A 419 -10.83 8.97 9.89
CA THR A 419 -11.60 8.30 8.84
C THR A 419 -13.09 8.32 9.16
N ILE A 420 -13.91 8.62 8.15
CA ILE A 420 -15.37 8.58 8.19
C ILE A 420 -15.85 7.29 7.55
N VAL A 421 -16.66 6.50 8.24
CA VAL A 421 -17.25 5.25 7.72
C VAL A 421 -18.77 5.37 7.83
N LYS A 422 -19.46 5.52 6.68
CA LYS A 422 -20.84 5.94 6.67
C LYS A 422 -21.70 5.23 5.63
N GLU A 423 -22.90 4.87 6.03
CA GLU A 423 -23.93 4.30 5.14
C GLU A 423 -23.48 3.05 4.34
N ASN A 424 -22.50 2.28 4.84
CA ASN A 424 -22.07 1.03 4.19
C ASN A 424 -22.96 -0.15 4.60
N VAL A 425 -23.07 -1.13 3.72
CA VAL A 425 -23.71 -2.42 4.01
C VAL A 425 -22.62 -3.49 4.08
N ILE A 426 -22.40 -4.06 5.27
CA ILE A 426 -21.29 -4.98 5.53
C ILE A 426 -21.85 -6.29 6.09
N ARG A 427 -21.50 -7.42 5.49
CA ARG A 427 -22.03 -8.74 5.89
C ARG A 427 -21.01 -9.85 5.73
N GLY A 428 -21.08 -10.84 6.61
CA GLY A 428 -20.36 -12.10 6.47
C GLY A 428 -18.85 -11.99 6.72
N SER A 429 -18.43 -11.03 7.52
CA SER A 429 -17.02 -10.93 7.91
C SER A 429 -16.72 -11.91 9.04
N GLY A 430 -15.65 -12.70 8.88
CA GLY A 430 -15.32 -13.78 9.82
C GLY A 430 -14.87 -13.28 11.19
N ARG A 431 -14.24 -12.11 11.26
CA ARG A 431 -13.78 -11.50 12.53
C ARG A 431 -14.66 -10.34 12.96
N ALA A 432 -14.78 -9.32 12.14
CA ALA A 432 -15.69 -8.19 12.39
C ALA A 432 -16.07 -7.50 11.09
N ASP A 433 -17.30 -6.99 11.02
CA ASP A 433 -17.72 -6.18 9.89
C ASP A 433 -16.99 -4.83 9.88
N ILE A 434 -16.82 -4.22 11.07
CA ILE A 434 -16.01 -3.01 11.22
C ILE A 434 -15.02 -3.19 12.36
N ALA A 435 -13.73 -2.95 12.11
CA ALA A 435 -12.68 -3.08 13.10
C ALA A 435 -11.81 -1.82 13.20
N LEU A 436 -11.45 -1.45 14.42
CA LEU A 436 -10.50 -0.41 14.75
C LEU A 436 -9.35 -1.03 15.54
N VAL A 437 -8.13 -0.93 15.01
CA VAL A 437 -6.93 -1.58 15.55
C VAL A 437 -5.96 -0.55 16.11
N GLY A 438 -5.22 -0.95 17.13
CA GLY A 438 -4.07 -0.22 17.62
C GLY A 438 -4.29 0.51 18.92
N PRO A 439 -3.19 1.00 19.54
CA PRO A 439 -3.26 1.55 20.88
C PRO A 439 -4.01 2.89 20.95
N ILE A 440 -3.98 3.66 19.90
CA ILE A 440 -4.59 4.98 19.81
C ILE A 440 -5.15 5.19 18.41
N SER A 441 -6.42 5.54 18.32
CA SER A 441 -7.06 5.90 17.07
C SER A 441 -8.04 7.03 17.37
N MET A 442 -7.78 8.21 16.84
CA MET A 442 -8.55 9.41 17.19
C MET A 442 -9.38 9.90 16.01
N GLY A 443 -10.57 10.42 16.31
CA GLY A 443 -11.37 11.15 15.33
C GLY A 443 -12.01 10.31 14.23
N ASN A 444 -11.80 8.97 14.21
CA ASN A 444 -12.59 8.11 13.33
C ASN A 444 -14.05 8.15 13.76
N CYS A 445 -14.96 8.18 12.80
CA CYS A 445 -16.38 8.18 13.11
C CYS A 445 -17.18 7.25 12.22
N PHE A 446 -18.32 6.78 12.76
CA PHE A 446 -19.18 5.78 12.15
C PHE A 446 -20.62 6.25 12.20
N SER A 447 -21.38 6.11 11.12
CA SER A 447 -22.79 6.53 11.11
C SER A 447 -23.60 5.83 10.04
N GLY A 448 -24.76 5.29 10.41
CA GLY A 448 -25.73 4.73 9.47
C GLY A 448 -25.28 3.47 8.73
N ASN A 449 -24.26 2.76 9.23
CA ASN A 449 -23.79 1.53 8.63
C ASN A 449 -24.72 0.34 8.99
N SER A 450 -24.96 -0.58 8.05
CA SER A 450 -25.63 -1.83 8.30
C SER A 450 -24.60 -2.95 8.47
N TYR A 451 -24.42 -3.44 9.69
CA TYR A 451 -23.44 -4.46 10.07
C TYR A 451 -23.97 -5.35 11.19
N ALA A 452 -23.32 -6.48 11.45
CA ALA A 452 -23.63 -7.37 12.57
C ALA A 452 -22.62 -7.23 13.73
N THR A 453 -21.35 -6.99 13.43
CA THR A 453 -20.25 -7.05 14.41
C THR A 453 -19.29 -5.89 14.30
N THR A 454 -18.78 -5.41 15.46
CA THR A 454 -17.69 -4.43 15.51
C THR A 454 -16.63 -4.82 16.54
N ILE A 455 -15.37 -4.46 16.27
CA ILE A 455 -14.27 -4.54 17.21
C ILE A 455 -13.58 -3.16 17.29
N PRO A 456 -13.61 -2.48 18.48
CA PRO A 456 -14.32 -2.83 19.71
C PRO A 456 -15.85 -2.90 19.56
N PHE A 457 -16.48 -3.61 20.50
CA PHE A 457 -17.93 -3.68 20.54
C PHE A 457 -18.56 -2.29 20.73
N GLY A 458 -19.64 -2.02 20.01
CA GLY A 458 -20.36 -0.74 20.13
C GLY A 458 -19.62 0.45 19.51
N LEU A 459 -18.77 0.20 18.53
CA LEU A 459 -17.89 1.20 17.92
C LEU A 459 -18.68 2.42 17.37
N GLU A 460 -19.78 2.19 16.65
CA GLU A 460 -20.62 3.27 16.11
C GLU A 460 -21.32 4.06 17.24
N PHE A 461 -21.75 3.39 18.30
CA PHE A 461 -22.33 4.05 19.45
C PHE A 461 -21.32 4.98 20.17
N ALA A 462 -20.09 4.52 20.33
CA ALA A 462 -19.05 5.26 21.04
C ALA A 462 -18.41 6.38 20.19
N ASN A 463 -18.40 6.23 18.87
CA ASN A 463 -17.75 7.16 17.94
C ASN A 463 -18.69 7.56 16.78
N GLY A 464 -19.96 7.84 17.08
CA GLY A 464 -20.90 8.37 16.09
C GLY A 464 -20.39 9.66 15.45
N CYS A 465 -20.62 9.86 14.15
CA CYS A 465 -20.15 11.07 13.45
C CYS A 465 -20.78 12.36 14.01
N ASP A 466 -21.97 12.28 14.58
CA ASP A 466 -22.70 13.40 15.20
C ASP A 466 -22.41 13.54 16.70
N ALA A 467 -21.57 12.67 17.29
CA ALA A 467 -21.25 12.72 18.70
C ALA A 467 -20.46 13.99 19.05
N PRO A 468 -20.86 14.75 20.08
CA PRO A 468 -20.18 16.00 20.47
C PRO A 468 -18.76 15.77 20.99
N ILE A 469 -18.48 14.58 21.51
CA ILE A 469 -17.16 14.15 21.96
C ILE A 469 -16.94 12.75 21.39
N ARG A 470 -16.03 12.65 20.45
CA ARG A 470 -15.56 11.36 19.95
C ARG A 470 -14.53 10.82 20.92
N THR A 471 -14.80 9.65 21.47
CA THR A 471 -13.89 9.05 22.45
C THR A 471 -12.57 8.67 21.77
N MET A 472 -11.46 8.88 22.48
CA MET A 472 -10.18 8.27 22.14
C MET A 472 -10.27 6.78 22.49
N MET A 473 -10.92 5.98 21.64
CA MET A 473 -10.94 4.54 21.85
C MET A 473 -9.63 3.94 21.36
N GLY A 474 -8.95 3.25 22.24
CA GLY A 474 -7.90 2.31 21.85
C GLY A 474 -8.52 1.21 21.01
N GLY A 475 -7.89 0.86 19.91
CA GLY A 475 -8.31 -0.26 19.08
C GLY A 475 -7.85 -1.61 19.66
N ASP A 476 -8.19 -2.70 18.98
CA ASP A 476 -7.81 -4.06 19.37
C ASP A 476 -6.33 -4.32 19.09
N LEU A 477 -5.55 -4.52 20.15
CA LEU A 477 -4.13 -4.86 20.07
C LEU A 477 -3.88 -6.30 19.59
N SER A 478 -4.83 -7.22 19.78
CA SER A 478 -4.66 -8.61 19.36
C SER A 478 -4.52 -8.76 17.85
N MET A 479 -5.12 -7.85 17.08
CA MET A 479 -4.94 -7.83 15.62
C MET A 479 -3.53 -7.44 15.20
N MET A 480 -2.86 -6.54 15.94
CA MET A 480 -1.45 -6.24 15.65
C MET A 480 -0.55 -7.44 15.91
N LEU A 481 -0.80 -8.19 16.97
CA LEU A 481 -0.05 -9.42 17.28
C LEU A 481 -0.27 -10.49 16.20
N GLY A 482 -1.51 -10.66 15.73
CA GLY A 482 -1.84 -11.54 14.63
C GLY A 482 -1.14 -11.14 13.32
N ALA A 483 -1.14 -9.86 12.98
CA ALA A 483 -0.44 -9.34 11.80
C ALA A 483 1.08 -9.56 11.90
N LEU A 484 1.68 -9.31 13.07
CA LEU A 484 3.10 -9.59 13.30
C LEU A 484 3.45 -11.07 13.16
N SER A 485 2.59 -11.96 13.67
CA SER A 485 2.78 -13.42 13.49
C SER A 485 2.74 -13.82 12.02
N MET A 486 1.78 -13.32 11.26
CA MET A 486 1.69 -13.58 9.81
C MET A 486 2.87 -12.99 9.03
N MET A 487 3.39 -11.83 9.45
CA MET A 487 4.62 -11.26 8.88
C MET A 487 5.83 -12.17 9.13
N MET A 488 5.92 -12.79 10.30
CA MET A 488 6.98 -13.75 10.58
C MET A 488 6.85 -15.01 9.73
N ASP A 489 5.65 -15.54 9.56
CA ASP A 489 5.41 -16.70 8.69
C ASP A 489 5.77 -16.41 7.23
N ALA A 490 5.40 -15.24 6.71
CA ALA A 490 5.78 -14.80 5.37
C ALA A 490 7.31 -14.69 5.23
N LYS A 491 8.01 -14.08 6.20
CA LYS A 491 9.48 -13.96 6.20
C LYS A 491 10.21 -15.29 6.33
N LEU A 492 9.60 -16.26 7.01
CA LEU A 492 10.16 -17.61 7.16
C LEU A 492 9.88 -18.52 5.95
N GLY A 493 9.16 -18.03 4.95
CA GLY A 493 8.78 -18.81 3.78
C GLY A 493 7.75 -19.91 4.06
N ASN A 494 7.01 -19.79 5.16
CA ASN A 494 5.98 -20.76 5.55
C ASN A 494 4.67 -20.61 4.73
N LEU A 495 4.58 -19.57 3.91
CA LEU A 495 3.43 -19.26 3.08
C LEU A 495 3.83 -19.33 1.60
N GLU A 496 3.09 -20.12 0.82
CA GLU A 496 3.32 -20.23 -0.62
C GLU A 496 2.50 -19.17 -1.34
N SER A 497 3.18 -18.31 -2.12
CA SER A 497 2.52 -17.37 -3.03
C SER A 497 1.99 -18.13 -4.26
N GLY A 498 0.82 -17.74 -4.74
CA GLY A 498 0.37 -18.16 -6.05
C GLY A 498 1.31 -17.66 -7.16
N ASP A 499 1.35 -18.37 -8.28
CA ASP A 499 2.10 -17.93 -9.45
C ASP A 499 1.24 -17.00 -10.31
N TYR A 500 1.69 -15.75 -10.51
CA TYR A 500 0.99 -14.77 -11.32
C TYR A 500 0.84 -15.20 -12.78
N LYS A 501 1.75 -16.04 -13.28
CA LYS A 501 1.73 -16.55 -14.66
C LYS A 501 0.57 -17.52 -14.94
N THR A 502 0.01 -18.09 -13.88
CA THR A 502 -1.02 -19.15 -13.96
C THR A 502 -2.38 -18.73 -13.42
N GLN A 503 -2.56 -17.45 -13.10
CA GLN A 503 -3.86 -16.95 -12.65
C GLN A 503 -4.90 -17.03 -13.78
N PRO A 504 -6.20 -17.05 -13.44
CA PRO A 504 -7.25 -17.20 -14.43
C PRO A 504 -7.18 -16.15 -15.55
N VAL A 505 -7.23 -16.61 -16.80
CA VAL A 505 -7.32 -15.71 -17.95
C VAL A 505 -8.74 -15.17 -18.02
N PRO A 506 -8.94 -13.85 -18.07
CA PRO A 506 -10.27 -13.27 -18.12
C PRO A 506 -11.01 -13.61 -19.42
N GLY A 507 -12.31 -13.73 -19.34
CA GLY A 507 -13.16 -13.73 -20.53
C GLY A 507 -13.12 -12.39 -21.27
N PRO A 508 -13.74 -12.32 -22.48
CA PRO A 508 -13.82 -11.07 -23.22
C PRO A 508 -14.43 -9.95 -22.39
N GLN A 509 -13.76 -8.81 -22.39
CA GLN A 509 -14.20 -7.62 -21.66
C GLN A 509 -14.98 -6.67 -22.57
N LYS A 510 -15.86 -5.85 -21.97
CA LYS A 510 -16.64 -4.86 -22.70
C LYS A 510 -15.73 -3.90 -23.46
N GLU A 511 -15.95 -3.78 -24.75
CA GLU A 511 -15.19 -2.86 -25.61
C GLU A 511 -15.61 -1.41 -25.41
N MET A 512 -14.74 -0.51 -25.85
CA MET A 512 -15.03 0.92 -25.93
C MET A 512 -16.19 1.17 -26.92
N PRO A 513 -17.28 1.83 -26.51
CA PRO A 513 -18.42 2.13 -27.39
C PRO A 513 -18.03 3.02 -28.56
N ALA A 514 -18.80 2.95 -29.65
CA ALA A 514 -18.54 3.70 -30.86
C ALA A 514 -18.54 5.22 -30.63
N ASP A 515 -19.48 5.73 -29.84
CA ASP A 515 -19.57 7.16 -29.49
C ASP A 515 -18.38 7.67 -28.65
N GLU A 516 -17.75 6.79 -27.83
CA GLU A 516 -16.51 7.13 -27.15
C GLU A 516 -15.30 7.02 -28.10
N LYS A 517 -15.29 6.07 -29.03
CA LYS A 517 -14.25 5.96 -30.07
C LYS A 517 -14.22 7.19 -30.99
N GLU A 518 -15.35 7.87 -31.21
CA GLU A 518 -15.41 9.12 -31.97
C GLU A 518 -14.79 10.32 -31.23
N LYS A 519 -14.69 10.25 -29.89
CA LYS A 519 -14.09 11.32 -29.08
C LYS A 519 -12.59 11.11 -29.02
N ILE A 520 -11.86 11.88 -29.79
CA ILE A 520 -10.39 11.83 -29.84
C ILE A 520 -9.84 13.06 -29.11
N GLN A 521 -9.37 12.83 -27.87
CA GLN A 521 -8.84 13.91 -27.04
C GLN A 521 -7.68 13.42 -26.17
N PRO A 522 -6.58 14.17 -26.06
CA PRO A 522 -5.55 13.93 -25.04
C PRO A 522 -6.12 13.92 -23.63
N ALA A 523 -5.40 13.32 -22.70
CA ALA A 523 -5.81 13.23 -21.30
C ALA A 523 -5.46 14.51 -20.51
N PHE A 524 -5.90 15.64 -21.01
CA PHE A 524 -5.69 16.93 -20.34
C PHE A 524 -6.84 17.22 -19.38
N ALA A 525 -6.50 17.55 -18.10
CA ALA A 525 -7.46 17.78 -17.03
C ALA A 525 -8.61 16.73 -16.96
N PRO A 526 -8.32 15.42 -17.05
CA PRO A 526 -9.37 14.40 -17.11
C PRO A 526 -10.17 14.32 -15.81
N PHE A 527 -9.57 14.68 -14.66
CA PHE A 527 -10.24 14.72 -13.38
C PHE A 527 -11.41 15.72 -13.37
N GLU A 528 -11.18 16.93 -13.85
CA GLU A 528 -12.22 17.96 -13.91
C GLU A 528 -13.40 17.52 -14.80
N ALA A 529 -13.11 16.85 -15.91
CA ALA A 529 -14.12 16.35 -16.83
C ALA A 529 -15.03 15.27 -16.21
N HIS A 530 -14.58 14.59 -15.13
CA HIS A 530 -15.31 13.51 -14.47
C HIS A 530 -15.90 13.89 -13.11
N GLN A 531 -15.71 15.12 -12.64
CA GLN A 531 -16.26 15.58 -11.35
C GLN A 531 -17.79 15.48 -11.24
N TYR A 532 -18.50 15.40 -12.36
CA TYR A 532 -19.96 15.19 -12.35
C TYR A 532 -20.36 13.89 -11.65
N LEU A 533 -19.49 12.86 -11.64
CA LEU A 533 -19.72 11.58 -10.96
C LEU A 533 -19.86 11.76 -9.44
N LEU A 534 -19.22 12.78 -8.88
CA LEU A 534 -19.23 13.03 -7.43
C LEU A 534 -20.53 13.68 -6.94
N LYS A 535 -21.40 14.15 -7.85
CA LYS A 535 -22.65 14.84 -7.50
C LYS A 535 -23.77 13.89 -7.07
N SER A 536 -23.68 12.61 -7.41
CA SER A 536 -24.72 11.63 -7.15
C SER A 536 -24.12 10.27 -6.79
N ILE A 537 -23.44 10.20 -5.63
CA ILE A 537 -22.89 8.94 -5.12
C ILE A 537 -24.03 8.10 -4.56
N ASN A 538 -24.20 6.90 -5.12
CA ASN A 538 -25.16 5.90 -4.71
C ASN A 538 -24.45 4.55 -4.52
N PHE A 539 -25.19 3.57 -4.01
CA PHE A 539 -24.73 2.19 -4.06
C PHE A 539 -24.50 1.74 -5.50
N HIS A 540 -23.55 0.81 -5.69
CA HIS A 540 -23.27 0.22 -6.99
C HIS A 540 -24.55 -0.33 -7.64
N PRO A 541 -24.77 -0.19 -8.95
CA PRO A 541 -25.96 -0.69 -9.62
C PRO A 541 -26.26 -2.18 -9.39
N GLU A 542 -25.21 -3.00 -9.25
CA GLU A 542 -25.33 -4.44 -9.00
C GLU A 542 -25.40 -4.80 -7.50
N ALA A 543 -25.47 -3.82 -6.60
CA ALA A 543 -25.46 -4.03 -5.14
C ALA A 543 -26.54 -5.02 -4.68
N GLU A 544 -27.76 -4.93 -5.23
CA GLU A 544 -28.85 -5.84 -4.86
C GLU A 544 -28.60 -7.29 -5.26
N GLU A 545 -27.94 -7.53 -6.38
CA GLU A 545 -27.58 -8.87 -6.84
C GLU A 545 -26.58 -9.52 -5.89
N TYR A 546 -25.53 -8.77 -5.52
CA TYR A 546 -24.55 -9.22 -4.53
C TYR A 546 -25.18 -9.47 -3.15
N LEU A 547 -26.11 -8.62 -2.72
CA LEU A 547 -26.80 -8.81 -1.43
C LEU A 547 -27.75 -10.02 -1.40
N LYS A 548 -28.24 -10.47 -2.54
CA LYS A 548 -29.14 -11.64 -2.69
C LYS A 548 -28.35 -12.92 -3.02
N GLY A 549 -27.11 -12.81 -3.51
CA GLY A 549 -26.28 -13.93 -3.91
C GLY A 549 -25.95 -14.88 -2.75
N GLU A 550 -25.85 -16.18 -3.05
CA GLU A 550 -25.26 -17.15 -2.12
C GLU A 550 -23.74 -16.97 -2.13
N HIS A 551 -23.20 -16.33 -1.12
CA HIS A 551 -21.76 -16.28 -0.87
C HIS A 551 -21.39 -17.50 -0.04
N GLY A 552 -20.48 -18.33 -0.55
CA GLY A 552 -19.95 -19.47 0.18
C GLY A 552 -19.42 -19.02 1.55
N SER A 553 -19.61 -19.82 2.60
CA SER A 553 -19.02 -19.50 3.90
C SER A 553 -17.50 -19.34 3.72
N SER A 554 -16.96 -18.17 4.02
CA SER A 554 -15.54 -17.92 3.99
C SER A 554 -14.88 -18.70 5.14
N SER A 555 -14.58 -19.96 4.90
CA SER A 555 -13.75 -20.73 5.83
C SER A 555 -12.31 -20.26 5.62
N TYR A 556 -11.77 -19.59 6.61
CA TYR A 556 -10.33 -19.31 6.70
C TYR A 556 -9.59 -20.65 6.70
N VAL A 557 -8.79 -20.89 5.66
CA VAL A 557 -7.96 -22.10 5.55
C VAL A 557 -6.53 -21.70 5.92
N GLY A 558 -6.27 -21.56 7.19
CA GLY A 558 -4.93 -21.31 7.70
C GLY A 558 -4.81 -21.79 9.15
N SER A 559 -3.60 -22.07 9.58
CA SER A 559 -3.29 -22.57 10.94
C SER A 559 -3.56 -21.55 12.05
N MET A 560 -3.99 -20.36 11.72
CA MET A 560 -4.39 -19.30 12.65
C MET A 560 -5.78 -18.77 12.31
N GLN A 561 -6.79 -19.57 12.61
CA GLN A 561 -8.11 -18.96 12.82
C GLN A 561 -7.97 -18.03 14.02
N PRO A 562 -8.26 -16.72 13.88
CA PRO A 562 -8.42 -15.90 15.05
C PRO A 562 -9.53 -16.55 15.87
N VAL A 563 -9.23 -17.01 17.07
CA VAL A 563 -10.24 -17.49 18.01
C VAL A 563 -11.06 -16.26 18.38
N VAL A 564 -12.14 -16.03 17.64
CA VAL A 564 -13.11 -15.00 18.01
C VAL A 564 -13.98 -15.61 19.11
N PRO A 565 -13.85 -15.16 20.36
CA PRO A 565 -14.70 -15.66 21.43
C PRO A 565 -16.15 -15.38 21.06
N SER A 566 -17.02 -16.35 21.16
CA SER A 566 -18.46 -16.21 20.90
C SER A 566 -19.28 -16.20 22.21
N GLY A 567 -20.45 -15.59 22.18
CA GLY A 567 -21.37 -15.58 23.30
C GLY A 567 -20.82 -14.86 24.54
N PHE A 568 -20.98 -15.48 25.72
CA PHE A 568 -20.53 -14.91 27.00
C PHE A 568 -19.02 -14.66 27.06
N LEU A 569 -18.21 -15.52 26.42
CA LEU A 569 -16.75 -15.35 26.32
C LEU A 569 -16.37 -14.10 25.51
N ALA A 570 -17.14 -13.74 24.47
CA ALA A 570 -16.92 -12.52 23.74
C ALA A 570 -17.13 -11.28 24.62
N ILE A 571 -18.17 -11.30 25.47
CA ILE A 571 -18.42 -10.22 26.41
C ILE A 571 -17.26 -10.09 27.41
N LEU A 572 -16.80 -11.21 27.98
CA LEU A 572 -15.64 -11.20 28.88
C LEU A 572 -14.37 -10.72 28.18
N TYR A 573 -14.12 -11.15 26.95
CA TYR A 573 -12.99 -10.70 26.14
C TYR A 573 -13.02 -9.17 25.94
N HIS A 574 -14.16 -8.62 25.59
CA HIS A 574 -14.29 -7.17 25.39
C HIS A 574 -14.17 -6.38 26.70
N ILE A 575 -14.70 -6.92 27.80
CA ILE A 575 -14.56 -6.28 29.11
C ILE A 575 -13.11 -6.30 29.60
N PHE A 576 -12.49 -7.48 29.62
CA PHE A 576 -11.17 -7.66 30.22
C PHE A 576 -10.02 -7.37 29.26
N GLY A 577 -10.19 -7.63 27.94
CA GLY A 577 -9.22 -7.33 26.92
C GLY A 577 -9.18 -5.85 26.50
N PHE A 578 -10.29 -5.12 26.70
CA PHE A 578 -10.48 -3.76 26.19
C PHE A 578 -10.89 -2.75 27.22
N LEU A 579 -12.14 -2.89 27.74
CA LEU A 579 -12.75 -1.84 28.55
C LEU A 579 -11.99 -1.63 29.85
N LEU A 580 -11.65 -2.71 30.54
CA LEU A 580 -10.95 -2.64 31.81
C LEU A 580 -9.51 -2.11 31.67
N PRO A 581 -8.68 -2.61 30.71
CA PRO A 581 -7.37 -2.03 30.45
C PRO A 581 -7.44 -0.54 30.09
N PHE A 582 -8.40 -0.14 29.27
CA PHE A 582 -8.60 1.25 28.91
C PHE A 582 -8.96 2.14 30.11
N VAL A 583 -9.93 1.71 30.92
CA VAL A 583 -10.34 2.44 32.12
C VAL A 583 -9.19 2.56 33.12
N VAL A 584 -8.47 1.47 33.37
CA VAL A 584 -7.33 1.47 34.31
C VAL A 584 -6.20 2.35 33.77
N TYR A 585 -5.85 2.24 32.50
CA TYR A 585 -4.83 3.08 31.87
C TYR A 585 -5.18 4.55 31.89
N SER A 586 -6.41 4.90 31.47
CA SER A 586 -6.88 6.29 31.47
C SER A 586 -6.92 6.88 32.89
N SER A 587 -7.40 6.11 33.87
CA SER A 587 -7.41 6.52 35.27
C SER A 587 -6.00 6.74 35.81
N TRP A 588 -5.05 5.86 35.48
CA TRP A 588 -3.66 5.99 35.91
C TRP A 588 -2.97 7.17 35.27
N THR A 589 -3.13 7.34 33.98
CA THR A 589 -2.56 8.46 33.23
C THR A 589 -3.11 9.78 33.74
N PHE A 590 -4.44 9.86 33.86
CA PHE A 590 -5.09 11.07 34.37
C PHE A 590 -4.66 11.40 35.80
N THR A 591 -4.67 10.43 36.72
CA THR A 591 -4.30 10.66 38.11
C THR A 591 -2.83 11.03 38.28
N ALA A 592 -1.93 10.45 37.46
CA ALA A 592 -0.51 10.83 37.47
C ALA A 592 -0.29 12.27 36.97
N LEU A 593 -0.92 12.64 35.86
CA LEU A 593 -0.85 13.98 35.31
C LEU A 593 -1.51 15.02 36.22
N TYR A 594 -2.68 14.68 36.81
CA TYR A 594 -3.37 15.54 37.76
C TYR A 594 -2.55 15.76 39.04
N ASP A 595 -1.94 14.67 39.57
CA ASP A 595 -1.08 14.78 40.76
C ASP A 595 0.16 15.63 40.50
N MET A 596 0.78 15.50 39.29
CA MET A 596 1.88 16.37 38.86
C MET A 596 1.42 17.85 38.76
N HIS A 597 0.28 18.08 38.14
CA HIS A 597 -0.28 19.44 38.04
C HIS A 597 -0.55 20.05 39.40
N ARG A 598 -1.17 19.31 40.32
CA ARG A 598 -1.44 19.75 41.67
C ARG A 598 -0.18 20.10 42.49
N GLN A 599 0.92 19.40 42.20
CA GLN A 599 2.22 19.64 42.86
C GLN A 599 3.06 20.71 42.15
N ASP A 600 2.54 21.32 41.07
CA ASP A 600 3.26 22.24 40.17
C ASP A 600 4.56 21.65 39.60
N LYS A 601 4.61 20.33 39.43
CA LYS A 601 5.75 19.59 38.87
C LYS A 601 5.63 19.54 37.36
N LYS A 602 6.33 20.41 36.65
CA LYS A 602 6.35 20.44 35.19
C LYS A 602 7.62 19.72 34.65
N SER A 603 7.71 18.42 34.88
CA SER A 603 8.80 17.62 34.32
C SER A 603 8.42 17.05 32.96
N PRO A 604 8.99 17.52 31.85
CA PRO A 604 8.71 16.99 30.51
C PRO A 604 8.99 15.50 30.40
N ILE A 605 10.02 15.01 31.08
CA ILE A 605 10.40 13.59 31.10
C ILE A 605 9.30 12.72 31.70
N TRP A 606 8.74 13.13 32.84
CA TRP A 606 7.64 12.38 33.45
C TRP A 606 6.35 12.45 32.65
N ILE A 607 6.03 13.61 32.04
CA ILE A 607 4.87 13.75 31.16
C ILE A 607 5.02 12.82 29.96
N ALA A 608 6.19 12.82 29.31
CA ALA A 608 6.47 11.92 28.20
C ALA A 608 6.39 10.45 28.63
N ALA A 609 7.01 10.07 29.74
CA ALA A 609 6.99 8.70 30.24
C ALA A 609 5.55 8.21 30.54
N ILE A 610 4.71 9.06 31.17
CA ILE A 610 3.31 8.73 31.50
C ILE A 610 2.46 8.56 30.24
N LEU A 611 2.69 9.37 29.21
CA LEU A 611 1.90 9.33 27.97
C LEU A 611 2.37 8.24 27.00
N VAL A 612 3.68 8.00 26.92
CA VAL A 612 4.26 7.10 25.92
C VAL A 612 4.39 5.66 26.41
N LEU A 613 4.58 5.46 27.73
CA LEU A 613 4.73 4.13 28.32
C LEU A 613 3.47 3.75 29.13
N PRO A 614 2.43 3.20 28.50
CA PRO A 614 1.19 2.81 29.18
C PRO A 614 1.48 1.92 30.39
N PHE A 615 0.82 2.19 31.51
CA PHE A 615 1.00 1.54 32.83
C PHE A 615 2.40 1.69 33.45
N LEU A 616 3.48 1.52 32.67
CA LEU A 616 4.85 1.58 33.18
C LEU A 616 5.23 3.00 33.58
N GLY A 617 4.94 4.01 32.76
CA GLY A 617 5.26 5.41 33.05
C GLY A 617 4.49 5.95 34.26
N SER A 618 3.20 5.73 34.30
CA SER A 618 2.36 6.11 35.46
C SER A 618 2.72 5.32 36.70
N GLY A 619 2.98 4.01 36.57
CA GLY A 619 3.43 3.14 37.66
C GLY A 619 4.77 3.60 38.23
N ALA A 620 5.75 3.87 37.37
CA ALA A 620 7.06 4.38 37.77
C ALA A 620 6.94 5.73 38.48
N TYR A 621 6.11 6.64 38.00
CA TYR A 621 5.83 7.91 38.67
C TYR A 621 5.31 7.71 40.07
N HIS A 622 4.30 6.84 40.26
CA HIS A 622 3.72 6.57 41.58
C HIS A 622 4.68 5.82 42.51
N LEU A 623 5.57 4.97 42.00
CA LEU A 623 6.57 4.22 42.76
C LEU A 623 7.80 5.05 43.13
N SER A 624 8.17 6.03 42.30
CA SER A 624 9.40 6.84 42.47
C SER A 624 9.35 7.79 43.70
N GLY A 625 8.28 7.79 44.45
CA GLY A 625 8.08 8.70 45.57
C GLY A 625 7.70 10.13 45.15
N GLN A 626 7.49 10.37 43.87
CA GLN A 626 7.09 11.70 43.37
C GLN A 626 5.60 12.02 43.55
N SER A 627 4.77 10.98 43.76
CA SER A 627 3.32 11.10 43.89
C SER A 627 2.90 11.53 45.28
N SER A 628 2.01 12.53 45.38
CA SER A 628 1.37 12.98 46.61
C SER A 628 0.12 12.20 47.00
N LEU A 629 -0.31 11.26 46.16
CA LEU A 629 -1.51 10.47 46.37
C LEU A 629 -1.40 9.53 47.58
N PRO A 630 -2.52 9.27 48.28
CA PRO A 630 -2.51 8.35 49.42
C PRO A 630 -1.93 6.99 49.11
N GLY A 631 -1.17 6.41 50.04
CA GLY A 631 -0.48 5.14 49.84
C GLY A 631 -1.41 3.97 49.50
N TRP A 632 -2.60 3.93 50.05
CA TRP A 632 -3.62 2.91 49.75
C TRP A 632 -4.07 3.02 48.28
N TYR A 633 -4.33 4.23 47.79
CA TYR A 633 -4.73 4.48 46.40
C TYR A 633 -3.64 4.04 45.40
N ARG A 634 -2.40 4.45 45.65
CA ARG A 634 -1.25 4.04 44.84
C ARG A 634 -1.11 2.51 44.77
N LYS A 635 -1.26 1.82 45.91
CA LYS A 635 -1.21 0.34 45.96
C LYS A 635 -2.36 -0.30 45.19
N THR A 636 -3.59 0.21 45.33
CA THR A 636 -4.75 -0.32 44.58
C THR A 636 -4.56 -0.17 43.08
N MET A 637 -4.09 0.98 42.65
CA MET A 637 -3.81 1.24 41.23
C MET A 637 -2.71 0.32 40.69
N LEU A 638 -1.63 0.12 41.44
CA LEU A 638 -0.56 -0.80 41.05
C LEU A 638 -1.04 -2.24 40.92
N TRP A 639 -1.86 -2.70 41.85
CA TRP A 639 -2.45 -4.05 41.78
C TRP A 639 -3.43 -4.19 40.61
N ALA A 640 -4.26 -3.17 40.37
CA ALA A 640 -5.16 -3.17 39.22
C ALA A 640 -4.38 -3.24 37.89
N GLY A 641 -3.31 -2.44 37.75
CA GLY A 641 -2.47 -2.46 36.57
C GLY A 641 -1.71 -3.78 36.38
N ALA A 642 -1.19 -4.34 37.48
CA ALA A 642 -0.56 -5.66 37.44
C ALA A 642 -1.56 -6.77 37.02
N GLY A 643 -2.79 -6.69 37.54
CA GLY A 643 -3.87 -7.60 37.16
C GLY A 643 -4.22 -7.51 35.67
N VAL A 644 -4.37 -6.29 35.15
CA VAL A 644 -4.63 -6.05 33.73
C VAL A 644 -3.47 -6.56 32.88
N PHE A 645 -2.23 -6.25 33.25
CA PHE A 645 -1.05 -6.73 32.52
C PHE A 645 -0.98 -8.27 32.50
N LEU A 646 -1.21 -8.92 33.64
CA LEU A 646 -1.24 -10.37 33.71
C LEU A 646 -2.36 -10.96 32.83
N THR A 647 -3.53 -10.35 32.82
CA THR A 647 -4.66 -10.78 31.99
C THR A 647 -4.31 -10.65 30.50
N LEU A 648 -3.67 -9.55 30.09
CA LEU A 648 -3.21 -9.36 28.71
C LEU A 648 -2.15 -10.40 28.32
N VAL A 649 -1.22 -10.74 29.22
CA VAL A 649 -0.21 -11.78 28.99
C VAL A 649 -0.87 -13.15 28.85
N ILE A 650 -1.88 -13.46 29.70
CA ILE A 650 -2.62 -14.72 29.61
C ILE A 650 -3.41 -14.80 28.32
N ILE A 651 -4.09 -13.73 27.91
CA ILE A 651 -4.82 -13.65 26.64
C ILE A 651 -3.84 -13.83 25.48
N ALA A 652 -2.71 -13.12 25.48
CA ALA A 652 -1.69 -13.25 24.45
C ALA A 652 -1.13 -14.68 24.38
N ALA A 653 -0.86 -15.31 25.54
CA ALA A 653 -0.40 -16.69 25.61
C ALA A 653 -1.47 -17.68 25.10
N ALA A 654 -2.74 -17.46 25.41
CA ALA A 654 -3.86 -18.30 24.95
C ALA A 654 -4.15 -18.14 23.45
N LEU A 655 -3.76 -17.02 22.85
CA LEU A 655 -3.90 -16.77 21.41
C LEU A 655 -2.72 -17.34 20.60
N VAL A 656 -1.58 -17.61 21.26
CA VAL A 656 -0.37 -18.17 20.64
C VAL A 656 -0.30 -19.70 20.84
N LEU A 657 -0.97 -20.25 21.84
CA LEU A 657 -1.12 -21.69 22.10
C LEU A 657 -2.35 -22.27 21.40
#